data_638f853badb13d05bdb6f867908ddf2f
#
_entry.id   638f853badb13d05bdb6f867908ddf2f
#
_cell.length_a   1.000
_cell.length_b   1.000
_cell.length_c   1.000
_cell.angle_alpha   90.00
_cell.angle_beta   90.00
_cell.angle_gamma   90.00
#
_symmetry.space_group_name_H-M   'P 1'
#
loop_
_entity.id
_entity.type
_entity.pdbx_description
1 polymer ?
#
loop_
_entity_poly.entity_id
_entity_poly.type
_entity_poly.pdbx_seq_one_letter_code
_entity_poly.pdbx_strand_id
1 'polypeptide(L)'
;MRINRGCAFGLLASMVAACGGGGAAVNPAGSSASTPSSGCTGSCANSSTFLTANDVQTVLAQGIAEAHARGRNATLAVVDRVGNVLAVYRMGSAPSRSVLIASQLDASNNPQLHSGLDGIRLPSPQLALNLDAAAAISKAITGAYLSSEGNAFSTRTASQIVQEHFNVGEAHTPSGPLFGVQFSQLACSDFVQSAAGTALAPGPGPHRAPLGLSADPGGFPLYKSGTVVGGVGVIADGVYGVDRNIDAADSNLDDEAVAYAASYNYLPPVDRRADQITVNGVTLRFSDVDESQLKAAPGAAGAFAATDPTLGSLISVSGYADGTVHAGLAYGDPSSGVRADTSSSFPGQDAFIFVDAGNAPRYPIIAGSEGSSALGAQEVRQVLSSALGVAESARAQIRLPLGLSAQVTITVVDSQGNILGMVRTRDAPVFGADVSVQKARTAAFMSSSAAGGFLVGLPDAAYLATDANGYPQLDAMSNVVQSPVSLGAYVSASQSFLGRPGFLNDGAIAMSDRALANLARPYFPDGIEGTPNGPFSKPIAAWSVFSTGLQLDLAFNAILQHVLYVASDGALLPDVGTNCAGVGLSSALAPTASVSTKQLANGLQIFAGSVPIYRGSQLIGAVGVSGDGVDQDDMVAFLGLQRALQSLNTGLSQAPASMRADTLQPLGTRLRWVQCPQSPFLNSSQENVCEGF
;
A
#
# COMPACT_ATOMS: atom_id res chain seq x y z
N MET A 1 -42.34 7.48 -46.84
CA MET A 1 -43.76 7.11 -46.62
C MET A 1 -44.11 7.49 -45.17
N ARG A 2 -44.99 8.50 -45.06
CA ARG A 2 -45.49 9.02 -43.79
C ARG A 2 -46.34 7.98 -43.08
N ILE A 3 -46.38 8.01 -41.73
CA ILE A 3 -47.62 8.26 -40.98
C ILE A 3 -47.25 8.49 -39.47
N ASN A 4 -47.75 9.63 -39.00
CA ASN A 4 -47.85 10.13 -37.63
C ASN A 4 -48.97 9.46 -36.83
N ARG A 5 -48.89 9.61 -35.48
CA ARG A 5 -49.92 9.95 -34.46
C ARG A 5 -49.48 9.28 -33.16
N GLY A 6 -49.51 9.88 -31.99
CA GLY A 6 -50.02 11.10 -31.46
C GLY A 6 -50.57 10.85 -30.02
N CYS A 7 -50.08 11.60 -29.06
CA CYS A 7 -50.61 11.99 -27.75
C CYS A 7 -51.64 11.15 -27.00
N ALA A 8 -51.42 10.93 -25.71
CA ALA A 8 -52.38 11.49 -24.69
C ALA A 8 -51.80 11.49 -23.29
N PHE A 9 -51.93 12.62 -22.64
CA PHE A 9 -51.76 12.96 -21.22
C PHE A 9 -52.79 12.27 -20.33
N GLY A 10 -52.42 11.96 -19.08
CA GLY A 10 -53.34 11.59 -18.03
C GLY A 10 -52.74 11.80 -16.64
N LEU A 11 -52.83 13.01 -16.11
CA LEU A 11 -52.69 13.31 -14.67
C LEU A 11 -53.88 12.73 -13.91
N LEU A 12 -53.64 12.11 -12.76
CA LEU A 12 -54.57 12.16 -11.63
C LEU A 12 -53.81 12.11 -10.31
N ALA A 13 -54.09 13.10 -9.50
CA ALA A 13 -53.60 13.29 -8.13
C ALA A 13 -54.68 12.84 -7.12
N SER A 14 -54.22 12.71 -5.87
CA SER A 14 -54.95 12.72 -4.58
C SER A 14 -55.47 11.35 -4.09
N MET A 15 -55.46 10.97 -2.84
CA MET A 15 -55.57 11.62 -1.55
C MET A 15 -55.16 10.69 -0.41
N VAL A 16 -54.74 11.29 0.69
CA VAL A 16 -54.47 10.76 2.02
C VAL A 16 -55.75 10.17 2.69
N ALA A 17 -55.57 9.06 3.42
CA ALA A 17 -56.39 8.77 4.61
C ALA A 17 -55.66 7.86 5.59
N ALA A 18 -55.41 8.38 6.76
CA ALA A 18 -54.97 7.62 7.94
C ALA A 18 -56.21 6.99 8.61
N CYS A 19 -56.04 5.74 9.10
CA CYS A 19 -56.77 5.27 10.29
C CYS A 19 -56.06 4.08 10.93
N GLY A 20 -55.87 4.14 12.23
CA GLY A 20 -55.20 3.13 13.03
C GLY A 20 -56.14 1.97 13.42
N GLY A 21 -55.51 0.91 13.88
CA GLY A 21 -56.20 -0.25 14.48
C GLY A 21 -55.14 -1.24 14.99
N GLY A 22 -55.07 -1.38 16.31
CA GLY A 22 -54.10 -2.28 16.97
C GLY A 22 -54.42 -3.78 16.76
N GLY A 23 -53.39 -4.57 16.73
CA GLY A 23 -53.46 -6.01 16.74
C GLY A 23 -52.18 -6.61 17.30
N ALA A 24 -52.33 -7.49 18.25
CA ALA A 24 -51.34 -8.03 19.16
C ALA A 24 -50.14 -8.70 18.49
N ALA A 25 -49.01 -8.55 19.18
CA ALA A 25 -47.71 -9.15 18.86
C ALA A 25 -47.76 -10.68 18.99
N VAL A 26 -47.23 -11.35 17.99
CA VAL A 26 -46.72 -12.73 18.10
C VAL A 26 -45.19 -12.65 17.84
N ASN A 27 -44.42 -12.91 18.88
CA ASN A 27 -42.96 -13.05 18.79
C ASN A 27 -42.59 -14.36 18.09
N PRO A 28 -41.80 -14.35 17.04
CA PRO A 28 -40.96 -15.47 16.70
C PRO A 28 -39.60 -15.27 17.37
N ALA A 29 -39.10 -16.33 17.96
CA ALA A 29 -37.84 -16.44 18.68
C ALA A 29 -36.67 -15.89 17.86
N GLY A 30 -35.81 -15.10 18.56
CA GLY A 30 -34.76 -14.31 17.97
C GLY A 30 -33.67 -15.08 17.28
N SER A 31 -33.39 -14.67 16.09
CA SER A 31 -32.04 -14.49 15.62
C SER A 31 -31.62 -13.08 16.06
N SER A 32 -30.64 -13.00 16.94
CA SER A 32 -29.99 -11.74 17.27
C SER A 32 -29.22 -11.27 16.04
N ALA A 33 -29.92 -10.58 15.13
CA ALA A 33 -29.28 -9.72 14.17
C ALA A 33 -28.46 -8.69 14.99
N SER A 34 -27.17 -8.81 14.96
CA SER A 34 -26.26 -7.79 15.46
C SER A 34 -26.69 -6.46 14.80
N THR A 35 -27.14 -5.53 15.61
CA THR A 35 -27.36 -4.13 15.20
C THR A 35 -26.09 -3.71 14.45
N PRO A 36 -26.20 -3.10 13.24
CA PRO A 36 -25.04 -2.56 12.58
C PRO A 36 -24.40 -1.59 13.57
N SER A 37 -23.15 -1.86 13.98
CA SER A 37 -22.40 -0.92 14.80
C SER A 37 -22.34 0.37 13.99
N SER A 38 -22.91 1.45 14.51
CA SER A 38 -22.76 2.78 13.94
C SER A 38 -21.27 2.99 13.75
N GLY A 39 -20.82 3.17 12.50
CA GLY A 39 -19.42 3.42 12.20
C GLY A 39 -18.90 4.52 13.09
N CYS A 40 -17.65 4.45 13.44
CA CYS A 40 -17.05 5.41 14.32
C CYS A 40 -17.19 6.81 13.75
N THR A 41 -17.96 7.66 14.42
CA THR A 41 -18.21 9.05 14.03
C THR A 41 -17.38 10.06 14.83
N GLY A 42 -16.48 9.58 15.68
CA GLY A 42 -15.76 10.45 16.61
C GLY A 42 -14.33 10.03 16.87
N SER A 43 -14.07 9.33 17.94
CA SER A 43 -12.71 8.90 18.32
C SER A 43 -12.50 7.43 18.04
N CYS A 44 -12.16 7.14 16.82
CA CYS A 44 -11.95 5.81 16.31
C CYS A 44 -10.64 5.17 16.78
N ALA A 45 -9.61 5.95 17.02
CA ALA A 45 -8.43 5.48 17.73
C ALA A 45 -8.80 5.22 19.19
N ASN A 46 -9.19 3.98 19.47
CA ASN A 46 -9.65 3.54 20.78
C ASN A 46 -8.59 2.66 21.44
N SER A 47 -7.93 3.19 22.45
CA SER A 47 -6.88 2.50 23.22
C SER A 47 -7.35 1.24 23.95
N SER A 48 -8.64 0.94 23.96
CA SER A 48 -9.19 -0.29 24.53
C SER A 48 -9.48 -1.37 23.49
N THR A 49 -9.36 -1.09 22.19
CA THR A 49 -9.74 -2.00 21.10
C THR A 49 -8.51 -2.56 20.41
N PHE A 50 -8.24 -3.85 20.64
CA PHE A 50 -7.11 -4.59 20.07
C PHE A 50 -7.40 -6.09 20.01
N LEU A 51 -6.57 -6.87 19.30
CA LEU A 51 -6.61 -8.33 19.31
C LEU A 51 -5.94 -8.85 20.57
N THR A 52 -6.69 -9.52 21.44
CA THR A 52 -6.12 -10.29 22.53
C THR A 52 -5.45 -11.57 22.01
N ALA A 53 -4.60 -12.23 22.80
CA ALA A 53 -4.04 -13.53 22.43
C ALA A 53 -5.12 -14.57 22.15
N ASN A 54 -6.25 -14.52 22.86
CA ASN A 54 -7.38 -15.41 22.60
C ASN A 54 -8.09 -15.10 21.28
N ASP A 55 -8.18 -13.83 20.89
CA ASP A 55 -8.70 -13.46 19.56
C ASP A 55 -7.81 -14.04 18.45
N VAL A 56 -6.49 -13.89 18.58
CA VAL A 56 -5.51 -14.45 17.62
C VAL A 56 -5.64 -15.96 17.53
N GLN A 57 -5.76 -16.65 18.65
CA GLN A 57 -5.99 -18.10 18.70
C GLN A 57 -7.30 -18.50 18.02
N THR A 58 -8.37 -17.72 18.20
CA THR A 58 -9.66 -17.94 17.55
C THR A 58 -9.56 -17.82 16.04
N VAL A 59 -8.91 -16.75 15.55
CA VAL A 59 -8.66 -16.52 14.11
C VAL A 59 -7.90 -17.70 13.51
N LEU A 60 -6.83 -18.16 14.17
CA LEU A 60 -6.05 -19.33 13.72
C LEU A 60 -6.91 -20.60 13.69
N ALA A 61 -7.65 -20.90 14.77
CA ALA A 61 -8.47 -22.12 14.86
C ALA A 61 -9.52 -22.20 13.74
N GLN A 62 -10.18 -21.07 13.42
CA GLN A 62 -11.17 -20.98 12.36
C GLN A 62 -10.55 -21.24 10.98
N GLY A 63 -9.40 -20.61 10.67
CA GLY A 63 -8.69 -20.83 9.41
C GLY A 63 -8.14 -22.25 9.27
N ILE A 64 -7.59 -22.83 10.34
CA ILE A 64 -7.10 -24.21 10.35
C ILE A 64 -8.26 -25.19 10.07
N ALA A 65 -9.43 -24.97 10.68
CA ALA A 65 -10.59 -25.81 10.46
C ALA A 65 -11.06 -25.78 9.00
N GLU A 66 -11.11 -24.62 8.39
CA GLU A 66 -11.49 -24.47 6.97
C GLU A 66 -10.45 -25.09 6.02
N ALA A 67 -9.16 -24.83 6.25
CA ALA A 67 -8.10 -25.41 5.44
C ALA A 67 -8.11 -26.94 5.51
N HIS A 68 -8.29 -27.50 6.72
CA HIS A 68 -8.43 -28.95 6.92
C HIS A 68 -9.66 -29.52 6.20
N ALA A 69 -10.82 -28.86 6.29
CA ALA A 69 -12.03 -29.28 5.59
C ALA A 69 -11.89 -29.22 4.05
N ARG A 70 -11.03 -28.33 3.53
CA ARG A 70 -10.66 -28.26 2.11
C ARG A 70 -9.61 -29.30 1.71
N GLY A 71 -9.00 -30.00 2.66
CA GLY A 71 -7.86 -30.89 2.41
C GLY A 71 -6.60 -30.12 2.00
N ARG A 72 -6.47 -28.89 2.45
CA ARG A 72 -5.31 -28.04 2.17
C ARG A 72 -4.42 -27.89 3.41
N ASN A 73 -3.15 -27.76 3.11
CA ASN A 73 -2.16 -27.36 4.11
C ASN A 73 -1.91 -25.85 3.93
N ALA A 74 -2.38 -25.02 4.79
CA ALA A 74 -2.21 -23.55 4.71
C ALA A 74 -1.09 -23.07 5.64
N THR A 75 -0.51 -21.93 5.29
CA THR A 75 0.25 -21.08 6.22
C THR A 75 -0.57 -19.83 6.49
N LEU A 76 -0.83 -19.56 7.78
CA LEU A 76 -1.66 -18.45 8.24
C LEU A 76 -0.80 -17.50 9.07
N ALA A 77 -0.98 -16.19 8.85
CA ALA A 77 -0.37 -15.15 9.68
C ALA A 77 -1.45 -14.20 10.20
N VAL A 78 -1.31 -13.76 11.44
CA VAL A 78 -2.18 -12.74 12.06
C VAL A 78 -1.30 -11.58 12.50
N VAL A 79 -1.72 -10.36 12.17
CA VAL A 79 -1.02 -9.12 12.55
C VAL A 79 -1.97 -8.15 13.25
N ASP A 80 -1.42 -7.22 14.04
CA ASP A 80 -2.21 -6.09 14.55
C ASP A 80 -2.27 -4.93 13.55
N ARG A 81 -2.97 -3.85 13.91
CA ARG A 81 -3.19 -2.69 13.03
C ARG A 81 -1.89 -1.98 12.60
N VAL A 82 -0.83 -2.04 13.39
CA VAL A 82 0.47 -1.42 13.07
C VAL A 82 1.50 -2.42 12.54
N GLY A 83 1.07 -3.66 12.23
CA GLY A 83 1.87 -4.65 11.53
C GLY A 83 2.75 -5.52 12.41
N ASN A 84 2.57 -5.52 13.75
CA ASN A 84 3.18 -6.55 14.59
C ASN A 84 2.65 -7.92 14.20
N VAL A 85 3.53 -8.88 13.92
CA VAL A 85 3.15 -10.27 13.66
C VAL A 85 2.83 -10.94 14.98
N LEU A 86 1.56 -11.30 15.18
CA LEU A 86 1.05 -11.84 16.44
C LEU A 86 1.16 -13.37 16.51
N ALA A 87 1.10 -14.03 15.36
CA ALA A 87 1.35 -15.47 15.23
C ALA A 87 1.51 -15.85 13.76
N VAL A 88 2.30 -16.88 13.50
CA VAL A 88 2.34 -17.59 12.22
C VAL A 88 2.15 -19.08 12.49
N TYR A 89 1.17 -19.70 11.82
CA TYR A 89 0.88 -21.12 11.94
C TYR A 89 1.05 -21.80 10.58
N ARG A 90 1.83 -22.87 10.53
CA ARG A 90 2.05 -23.68 9.32
C ARG A 90 1.42 -25.05 9.49
N MET A 91 0.50 -25.42 8.60
CA MET A 91 -0.12 -26.75 8.57
C MET A 91 0.77 -27.73 7.83
N GLY A 92 0.64 -29.03 8.19
CA GLY A 92 1.40 -30.15 7.61
C GLY A 92 2.81 -30.25 8.18
N SER A 93 3.44 -31.39 7.91
CA SER A 93 4.77 -31.75 8.42
C SER A 93 5.91 -31.42 7.46
N ALA A 94 5.62 -30.95 6.23
CA ALA A 94 6.66 -30.62 5.27
C ALA A 94 7.50 -29.41 5.75
N PRO A 95 8.83 -29.54 5.79
CA PRO A 95 9.70 -28.46 6.28
C PRO A 95 9.67 -27.23 5.36
N SER A 96 9.26 -27.40 4.11
CA SER A 96 9.17 -26.32 3.13
C SER A 96 7.99 -26.48 2.20
N ARG A 97 7.45 -25.38 1.73
CA ARG A 97 6.40 -25.31 0.71
C ARG A 97 6.83 -24.48 -0.45
N SER A 98 6.62 -25.01 -1.64
CA SER A 98 6.87 -24.24 -2.86
C SER A 98 5.85 -23.12 -2.99
N VAL A 99 6.35 -21.91 -3.13
CA VAL A 99 5.56 -20.74 -3.50
C VAL A 99 6.14 -20.16 -4.79
N LEU A 100 5.28 -19.93 -5.76
CA LEU A 100 5.58 -19.28 -7.03
C LEU A 100 5.05 -17.85 -6.99
N ILE A 101 5.90 -16.87 -7.23
CA ILE A 101 5.47 -15.50 -7.49
C ILE A 101 5.16 -15.41 -8.99
N ALA A 102 3.90 -15.20 -9.34
CA ALA A 102 3.52 -15.11 -10.75
C ALA A 102 2.25 -14.28 -10.96
N SER A 103 2.31 -13.35 -11.91
CA SER A 103 1.14 -12.57 -12.34
C SER A 103 0.23 -13.33 -13.29
N GLN A 104 0.77 -14.30 -14.02
CA GLN A 104 0.03 -15.17 -14.96
C GLN A 104 0.64 -16.56 -14.98
N LEU A 105 -0.24 -17.55 -15.11
CA LEU A 105 0.12 -18.95 -15.25
C LEU A 105 -0.30 -19.49 -16.62
N ASP A 106 0.46 -20.45 -17.15
CA ASP A 106 0.05 -21.26 -18.29
C ASP A 106 -0.88 -22.41 -17.86
N ALA A 107 -1.38 -23.19 -18.82
CA ALA A 107 -2.26 -24.33 -18.55
C ALA A 107 -1.58 -25.46 -17.73
N SER A 108 -0.27 -25.41 -17.56
CA SER A 108 0.53 -26.34 -16.76
C SER A 108 0.92 -25.77 -15.39
N ASN A 109 0.36 -24.62 -15.01
CA ASN A 109 0.70 -23.87 -13.79
C ASN A 109 2.17 -23.42 -13.72
N ASN A 110 2.77 -23.09 -14.84
CA ASN A 110 4.07 -22.45 -14.90
C ASN A 110 3.93 -20.94 -15.12
N PRO A 111 4.88 -20.13 -14.66
CA PRO A 111 4.82 -18.69 -14.88
C PRO A 111 4.95 -18.36 -16.38
N GLN A 112 4.18 -17.40 -16.86
CA GLN A 112 4.28 -16.90 -18.22
C GLN A 112 5.29 -15.76 -18.37
N LEU A 113 5.61 -15.06 -17.29
CA LEU A 113 6.58 -13.97 -17.26
C LEU A 113 7.75 -14.34 -16.36
N HIS A 114 8.96 -13.99 -16.81
CA HIS A 114 10.22 -14.18 -16.08
C HIS A 114 10.98 -12.85 -16.04
N SER A 115 10.52 -11.93 -15.19
CA SER A 115 11.06 -10.57 -15.12
C SER A 115 10.85 -9.98 -13.72
N GLY A 116 11.86 -9.36 -13.15
CA GLY A 116 11.78 -8.82 -11.80
C GLY A 116 11.60 -9.92 -10.77
N LEU A 117 10.53 -9.82 -9.99
CA LEU A 117 10.11 -10.85 -9.04
C LEU A 117 9.16 -11.87 -9.69
N ASP A 118 8.60 -11.59 -10.87
CA ASP A 118 7.68 -12.47 -11.57
C ASP A 118 8.41 -13.69 -12.14
N GLY A 119 7.86 -14.87 -11.94
CA GLY A 119 8.42 -16.13 -12.39
C GLY A 119 9.46 -16.73 -11.43
N ILE A 120 9.49 -16.32 -10.16
CA ILE A 120 10.38 -16.90 -9.15
C ILE A 120 9.63 -17.92 -8.29
N ARG A 121 10.15 -19.17 -8.26
CA ARG A 121 9.63 -20.27 -7.43
C ARG A 121 10.64 -20.69 -6.38
N LEU A 122 10.24 -20.68 -5.11
CA LEU A 122 11.05 -21.13 -3.97
C LEU A 122 10.23 -22.07 -3.06
N PRO A 123 10.84 -23.07 -2.41
CA PRO A 123 12.23 -23.50 -2.55
C PRO A 123 12.52 -24.11 -3.92
N SER A 124 13.77 -24.04 -4.34
CA SER A 124 14.26 -24.84 -5.45
C SER A 124 14.92 -26.13 -4.94
N PRO A 125 15.18 -27.13 -5.78
CA PRO A 125 15.93 -28.32 -5.39
C PRO A 125 17.31 -28.00 -4.77
N GLN A 126 17.87 -26.82 -5.08
CA GLN A 126 19.18 -26.37 -4.64
C GLN A 126 19.12 -25.32 -3.52
N LEU A 127 18.01 -24.61 -3.38
CA LEU A 127 17.82 -23.55 -2.39
C LEU A 127 16.59 -23.90 -1.53
N ALA A 128 16.85 -24.45 -0.34
CA ALA A 128 15.81 -24.86 0.62
C ALA A 128 15.26 -23.63 1.36
N LEU A 129 14.51 -22.78 0.65
CA LEU A 129 14.02 -21.50 1.12
C LEU A 129 12.49 -21.53 1.27
N ASN A 130 11.96 -21.08 2.40
CA ASN A 130 10.53 -21.06 2.71
C ASN A 130 9.95 -19.67 2.49
N LEU A 131 9.15 -19.47 1.44
CA LEU A 131 8.52 -18.18 1.12
C LEU A 131 7.09 -18.05 1.67
N ASP A 132 6.47 -19.15 2.09
CA ASP A 132 5.07 -19.21 2.51
C ASP A 132 4.74 -18.29 3.70
N ALA A 133 5.61 -18.23 4.71
CA ALA A 133 5.42 -17.34 5.85
C ALA A 133 5.51 -15.86 5.45
N ALA A 134 6.48 -15.50 4.58
CA ALA A 134 6.60 -14.14 4.08
C ALA A 134 5.35 -13.71 3.27
N ALA A 135 4.83 -14.62 2.43
CA ALA A 135 3.60 -14.40 1.67
C ALA A 135 2.39 -14.17 2.59
N ALA A 136 2.17 -15.06 3.57
CA ALA A 136 1.06 -14.94 4.52
C ALA A 136 1.16 -13.65 5.36
N ILE A 137 2.34 -13.27 5.84
CA ILE A 137 2.57 -12.03 6.60
C ILE A 137 2.27 -10.81 5.72
N SER A 138 2.74 -10.76 4.48
CA SER A 138 2.49 -9.64 3.57
C SER A 138 1.01 -9.47 3.25
N LYS A 139 0.27 -10.57 3.05
CA LYS A 139 -1.21 -10.56 2.90
C LYS A 139 -1.90 -10.01 4.15
N ALA A 140 -1.52 -10.45 5.34
CA ALA A 140 -2.09 -9.99 6.61
C ALA A 140 -1.86 -8.49 6.82
N ILE A 141 -0.62 -8.01 6.61
CA ILE A 141 -0.26 -6.60 6.71
C ILE A 141 -1.05 -5.77 5.70
N THR A 142 -1.24 -6.26 4.47
CA THR A 142 -2.00 -5.54 3.44
C THR A 142 -3.44 -5.29 3.87
N GLY A 143 -4.14 -6.31 4.37
CA GLY A 143 -5.49 -6.16 4.91
C GLY A 143 -5.57 -5.13 6.03
N ALA A 144 -4.63 -5.17 6.98
CA ALA A 144 -4.57 -4.23 8.09
C ALA A 144 -4.24 -2.79 7.62
N TYR A 145 -3.29 -2.62 6.69
CA TYR A 145 -2.72 -1.32 6.33
C TYR A 145 -3.56 -0.53 5.34
N LEU A 146 -4.24 -1.18 4.39
CA LEU A 146 -5.13 -0.54 3.44
C LEU A 146 -6.51 -0.21 4.05
N SER A 147 -6.79 -0.71 5.25
CA SER A 147 -8.08 -0.55 5.91
C SER A 147 -8.04 0.51 7.00
N SER A 148 -9.21 1.06 7.27
CA SER A 148 -9.48 2.06 8.30
C SER A 148 -10.88 1.86 8.85
N GLU A 149 -11.36 2.75 9.70
CA GLU A 149 -12.75 2.65 10.18
C GLU A 149 -13.78 3.03 9.13
N GLY A 150 -13.38 3.86 8.15
CA GLY A 150 -14.26 4.28 7.06
C GLY A 150 -14.26 3.37 5.83
N ASN A 151 -13.26 2.50 5.68
CA ASN A 151 -13.13 1.58 4.55
C ASN A 151 -12.46 0.28 4.97
N ALA A 152 -12.87 -0.81 4.38
CA ALA A 152 -12.25 -2.13 4.58
C ALA A 152 -11.83 -2.71 3.23
N PHE A 153 -10.51 -2.84 3.03
CA PHE A 153 -9.90 -3.35 1.82
C PHE A 153 -9.18 -4.66 2.10
N SER A 154 -9.50 -5.68 1.32
CA SER A 154 -8.81 -6.96 1.30
C SER A 154 -7.65 -6.94 0.30
N THR A 155 -6.89 -8.04 0.23
CA THR A 155 -5.92 -8.22 -0.86
C THR A 155 -6.59 -8.41 -2.22
N ARG A 156 -7.85 -8.85 -2.29
CA ARG A 156 -8.68 -8.83 -3.51
C ARG A 156 -8.89 -7.39 -3.99
N THR A 157 -9.19 -6.46 -3.08
CA THR A 157 -9.25 -5.04 -3.40
C THR A 157 -7.90 -4.52 -3.89
N ALA A 158 -6.80 -4.90 -3.20
CA ALA A 158 -5.45 -4.51 -3.60
C ALA A 158 -5.13 -5.01 -5.02
N SER A 159 -5.51 -6.24 -5.37
CA SER A 159 -5.34 -6.81 -6.70
C SER A 159 -5.94 -5.93 -7.80
N GLN A 160 -7.16 -5.41 -7.58
CA GLN A 160 -7.85 -4.55 -8.53
C GLN A 160 -7.18 -3.18 -8.73
N ILE A 161 -6.64 -2.59 -7.65
CA ILE A 161 -6.18 -1.19 -7.65
C ILE A 161 -4.70 -0.98 -8.00
N VAL A 162 -3.93 -2.05 -8.28
CA VAL A 162 -2.48 -1.96 -8.57
C VAL A 162 -2.12 -2.29 -10.02
N GLN A 163 -3.07 -2.69 -10.85
CA GLN A 163 -2.80 -3.20 -12.19
C GLN A 163 -2.78 -2.11 -13.27
N GLU A 164 -2.37 -2.50 -14.48
CA GLU A 164 -2.20 -1.61 -15.64
C GLU A 164 -3.49 -0.99 -16.16
N HIS A 165 -4.63 -1.62 -15.86
CA HIS A 165 -5.96 -1.11 -16.08
C HIS A 165 -6.78 -1.18 -14.80
N PHE A 166 -7.49 -0.13 -14.49
CA PHE A 166 -8.47 -0.15 -13.41
C PHE A 166 -9.75 -0.80 -13.93
N ASN A 167 -10.08 -1.95 -13.49
CA ASN A 167 -10.84 -3.03 -14.12
C ASN A 167 -10.00 -3.76 -15.17
N VAL A 168 -9.23 -4.71 -14.73
CA VAL A 168 -8.42 -5.56 -15.60
C VAL A 168 -9.31 -6.26 -16.61
N GLY A 169 -8.85 -6.29 -17.88
CA GLY A 169 -9.64 -6.82 -19.00
C GLY A 169 -10.41 -5.76 -19.78
N GLU A 170 -10.61 -4.57 -19.24
CA GLU A 170 -11.19 -3.44 -19.97
C GLU A 170 -10.10 -2.65 -20.72
N ALA A 171 -10.23 -2.56 -22.05
CA ALA A 171 -9.31 -1.78 -22.87
C ALA A 171 -9.49 -0.28 -22.64
N HIS A 172 -8.40 0.48 -22.80
CA HIS A 172 -8.37 1.94 -22.76
C HIS A 172 -8.82 2.58 -21.44
N THR A 173 -8.72 1.85 -20.33
CA THR A 173 -8.88 2.40 -18.98
C THR A 173 -7.52 2.72 -18.35
N PRO A 174 -7.40 3.80 -17.54
CA PRO A 174 -6.15 4.11 -16.86
C PRO A 174 -5.77 3.02 -15.86
N SER A 175 -4.51 3.03 -15.43
CA SER A 175 -4.02 2.13 -14.37
C SER A 175 -4.75 2.34 -13.05
N GLY A 176 -4.70 1.34 -12.20
CA GLY A 176 -5.29 1.38 -10.87
C GLY A 176 -4.77 2.56 -10.02
N PRO A 177 -5.59 3.12 -9.13
CA PRO A 177 -5.25 4.34 -8.38
C PRO A 177 -4.05 4.20 -7.46
N LEU A 178 -3.72 2.99 -7.00
CA LEU A 178 -2.54 2.72 -6.17
C LEU A 178 -1.46 1.90 -6.91
N PHE A 179 -1.35 2.07 -8.21
CA PHE A 179 -0.34 1.44 -9.04
C PHE A 179 1.08 1.68 -8.48
N GLY A 180 1.75 0.61 -8.07
CA GLY A 180 3.08 0.67 -7.47
C GLY A 180 3.11 0.67 -5.94
N VAL A 181 1.96 0.68 -5.24
CA VAL A 181 1.92 0.66 -3.76
C VAL A 181 2.51 -0.63 -3.17
N GLN A 182 2.53 -1.72 -3.94
CA GLN A 182 3.11 -3.00 -3.53
C GLN A 182 4.61 -2.88 -3.16
N PHE A 183 5.32 -1.90 -3.70
CA PHE A 183 6.72 -1.63 -3.33
C PHE A 183 6.84 -0.52 -2.27
N SER A 184 5.95 -0.55 -1.28
CA SER A 184 6.05 0.20 -0.02
C SER A 184 6.09 -0.75 1.18
N GLN A 185 6.32 -0.23 2.36
CA GLN A 185 6.47 -1.01 3.60
C GLN A 185 7.61 -2.03 3.55
N LEU A 186 8.56 -1.82 2.64
CA LEU A 186 9.66 -2.74 2.41
C LEU A 186 10.59 -2.82 3.62
N ALA A 187 11.16 -3.99 3.85
CA ALA A 187 12.05 -4.23 4.99
C ALA A 187 13.31 -3.35 5.00
N CYS A 188 13.71 -2.85 3.83
CA CYS A 188 14.82 -1.91 3.66
C CYS A 188 14.46 -0.46 3.96
N SER A 189 13.18 -0.12 4.13
CA SER A 189 12.75 1.25 4.45
C SER A 189 13.35 1.74 5.78
N ASP A 190 13.81 2.99 5.80
CA ASP A 190 14.28 3.64 7.03
C ASP A 190 13.13 4.18 7.90
N PHE A 191 11.91 4.08 7.41
CA PHE A 191 10.69 4.51 8.10
C PHE A 191 10.02 3.38 8.88
N VAL A 192 9.76 2.22 8.27
CA VAL A 192 9.11 1.09 8.92
C VAL A 192 10.06 0.34 9.85
N GLN A 193 9.53 -0.28 10.88
CA GLN A 193 10.34 -0.94 11.91
C GLN A 193 10.36 -2.45 11.73
N SER A 194 11.44 -3.06 12.18
CA SER A 194 11.47 -4.50 12.49
C SER A 194 10.80 -4.75 13.83
N ALA A 195 10.38 -6.00 14.07
CA ALA A 195 9.87 -6.42 15.37
C ALA A 195 10.91 -6.17 16.48
N ALA A 196 10.45 -5.88 17.68
CA ALA A 196 11.31 -5.46 18.78
C ALA A 196 12.03 -6.63 19.47
N GLY A 197 13.34 -6.46 19.68
CA GLY A 197 14.16 -7.34 20.51
C GLY A 197 14.33 -8.76 19.99
N THR A 198 14.98 -9.61 20.79
CA THR A 198 15.22 -11.01 20.46
C THR A 198 13.96 -11.90 20.58
N ALA A 199 13.01 -11.49 21.43
CA ALA A 199 11.73 -12.17 21.60
C ALA A 199 10.70 -11.79 20.55
N LEU A 200 11.04 -10.90 19.61
CA LEU A 200 10.14 -10.40 18.54
C LEU A 200 8.75 -9.98 19.07
N ALA A 201 8.73 -9.41 20.28
CA ALA A 201 7.51 -8.95 20.93
C ALA A 201 6.89 -7.76 20.19
N PRO A 202 5.55 -7.61 20.21
CA PRO A 202 4.88 -6.44 19.67
C PRO A 202 5.44 -5.13 20.23
N GLY A 203 5.65 -4.16 19.35
CA GLY A 203 6.21 -2.85 19.68
C GLY A 203 5.63 -1.74 18.81
N PRO A 204 6.06 -0.47 19.01
CA PRO A 204 5.56 0.65 18.26
C PRO A 204 5.90 0.49 16.76
N GLY A 205 4.89 0.76 15.90
CA GLY A 205 4.98 0.64 14.44
C GLY A 205 4.95 1.99 13.73
N PRO A 206 4.72 2.01 12.41
CA PRO A 206 4.39 0.87 11.51
C PRO A 206 5.53 -0.11 11.30
N HIS A 207 5.18 -1.39 11.16
CA HIS A 207 6.14 -2.46 10.89
C HIS A 207 6.25 -2.78 9.39
N ARG A 208 7.37 -3.38 9.02
CA ARG A 208 7.73 -3.77 7.66
C ARG A 208 6.95 -5.00 7.18
N ALA A 209 6.70 -5.08 5.87
CA ALA A 209 6.13 -6.25 5.21
C ALA A 209 7.24 -6.99 4.42
N PRO A 210 7.36 -8.33 4.54
CA PRO A 210 8.49 -9.06 3.93
C PRO A 210 8.56 -8.92 2.41
N LEU A 211 7.40 -8.91 1.73
CA LEU A 211 7.29 -8.78 0.28
C LEU A 211 6.66 -7.44 -0.15
N GLY A 212 6.60 -6.46 0.76
CA GLY A 212 5.79 -5.27 0.55
C GLY A 212 4.28 -5.57 0.68
N LEU A 213 3.42 -4.73 0.10
CA LEU A 213 1.98 -4.97 0.12
C LEU A 213 1.58 -5.99 -0.94
N SER A 214 0.63 -6.86 -0.60
CA SER A 214 0.21 -7.98 -1.44
C SER A 214 -0.98 -7.61 -2.32
N ALA A 215 -0.94 -8.03 -3.57
CA ALA A 215 -2.08 -8.05 -4.49
C ALA A 215 -2.72 -9.44 -4.63
N ASP A 216 -2.20 -10.44 -3.94
CA ASP A 216 -2.64 -11.81 -4.00
C ASP A 216 -3.84 -12.05 -3.06
N PRO A 217 -5.03 -12.49 -3.55
CA PRO A 217 -6.20 -12.74 -2.71
C PRO A 217 -5.92 -13.72 -1.57
N GLY A 218 -6.58 -13.52 -0.41
CA GLY A 218 -6.37 -14.33 0.80
C GLY A 218 -5.81 -13.52 1.99
N GLY A 219 -5.93 -12.19 1.94
CA GLY A 219 -5.67 -11.30 3.08
C GLY A 219 -6.90 -10.46 3.42
N PHE A 220 -7.32 -10.47 4.68
CA PHE A 220 -8.49 -9.72 5.16
C PHE A 220 -8.14 -8.84 6.36
N PRO A 221 -8.73 -7.64 6.47
CA PRO A 221 -8.66 -6.86 7.69
C PRO A 221 -9.53 -7.50 8.79
N LEU A 222 -9.09 -7.36 10.03
CA LEU A 222 -9.82 -7.81 11.22
C LEU A 222 -10.38 -6.61 11.98
N TYR A 223 -11.64 -6.68 12.36
CA TYR A 223 -12.37 -5.62 13.05
C TYR A 223 -12.94 -6.10 14.38
N LYS A 224 -13.01 -5.18 15.34
CA LYS A 224 -13.76 -5.33 16.59
C LYS A 224 -14.58 -4.06 16.82
N SER A 225 -15.89 -4.20 16.96
CA SER A 225 -16.80 -3.06 17.19
C SER A 225 -16.65 -1.90 16.17
N GLY A 226 -16.41 -2.24 14.90
CA GLY A 226 -16.22 -1.26 13.82
C GLY A 226 -14.82 -0.65 13.73
N THR A 227 -13.92 -0.98 14.64
CA THR A 227 -12.51 -0.54 14.64
C THR A 227 -11.63 -1.61 14.00
N VAL A 228 -10.80 -1.23 13.02
CA VAL A 228 -9.79 -2.14 12.47
C VAL A 228 -8.72 -2.41 13.53
N VAL A 229 -8.49 -3.68 13.84
CA VAL A 229 -7.57 -4.12 14.91
C VAL A 229 -6.39 -4.95 14.40
N GLY A 230 -6.42 -5.31 13.10
CA GLY A 230 -5.34 -6.10 12.50
C GLY A 230 -5.72 -6.67 11.15
N GLY A 231 -5.03 -7.74 10.76
CA GLY A 231 -5.28 -8.48 9.55
C GLY A 231 -4.89 -9.95 9.67
N VAL A 232 -5.47 -10.77 8.80
CA VAL A 232 -5.12 -12.19 8.61
C VAL A 232 -4.73 -12.41 7.15
N GLY A 233 -3.69 -13.21 6.93
CA GLY A 233 -3.23 -13.59 5.59
C GLY A 233 -2.95 -15.07 5.50
N VAL A 234 -3.25 -15.65 4.34
CA VAL A 234 -3.18 -17.09 4.09
C VAL A 234 -2.50 -17.37 2.75
N ILE A 235 -1.69 -18.41 2.72
CA ILE A 235 -1.20 -19.07 1.51
C ILE A 235 -1.44 -20.58 1.64
N ALA A 236 -2.20 -21.17 0.72
CA ALA A 236 -2.60 -22.57 0.71
C ALA A 236 -2.44 -23.22 -0.67
N ASP A 237 -2.52 -22.44 -1.74
CA ASP A 237 -2.43 -22.91 -3.13
C ASP A 237 -0.99 -22.92 -3.69
N GLY A 238 -0.06 -22.23 -3.03
CA GLY A 238 1.34 -22.16 -3.43
C GLY A 238 1.64 -21.14 -4.52
N VAL A 239 0.73 -20.23 -4.83
CA VAL A 239 0.93 -19.13 -5.78
C VAL A 239 0.75 -17.80 -5.07
N TYR A 240 1.77 -16.94 -5.12
CA TYR A 240 1.69 -15.54 -4.71
C TYR A 240 1.45 -14.71 -5.97
N GLY A 241 0.19 -14.42 -6.21
CA GLY A 241 -0.28 -13.98 -7.53
C GLY A 241 -0.98 -12.63 -7.53
N VAL A 242 -1.84 -12.46 -8.52
CA VAL A 242 -2.72 -11.31 -8.71
C VAL A 242 -3.96 -11.77 -9.48
N ASP A 243 -5.14 -11.29 -9.11
CA ASP A 243 -6.34 -11.54 -9.89
C ASP A 243 -6.32 -10.71 -11.18
N ARG A 244 -6.29 -11.39 -12.32
CA ARG A 244 -6.30 -10.76 -13.65
C ARG A 244 -7.66 -10.85 -14.36
N ASN A 245 -8.67 -11.39 -13.68
CA ASN A 245 -10.03 -11.48 -14.21
C ASN A 245 -11.03 -11.10 -13.13
N ILE A 246 -11.21 -9.82 -12.94
CA ILE A 246 -12.09 -9.27 -11.92
C ILE A 246 -13.59 -9.49 -12.21
N ASP A 247 -13.96 -9.91 -13.42
CA ASP A 247 -15.36 -10.13 -13.83
C ASP A 247 -15.88 -11.52 -13.44
N ALA A 248 -15.00 -12.44 -13.13
CA ALA A 248 -15.35 -13.80 -12.73
C ALA A 248 -14.59 -14.22 -11.48
N ALA A 249 -15.24 -15.03 -10.64
CA ALA A 249 -14.57 -15.63 -9.49
C ALA A 249 -13.43 -16.55 -9.94
N ASP A 250 -12.33 -16.52 -9.21
CA ASP A 250 -11.19 -17.38 -9.46
C ASP A 250 -11.56 -18.86 -9.38
N SER A 251 -10.92 -19.68 -10.20
CA SER A 251 -11.10 -21.14 -10.17
C SER A 251 -10.54 -21.77 -8.88
N ASN A 252 -9.59 -21.12 -8.22
CA ASN A 252 -9.00 -21.52 -6.94
C ASN A 252 -9.21 -20.41 -5.91
N LEU A 253 -10.09 -20.68 -4.94
CA LEU A 253 -10.44 -19.76 -3.86
C LEU A 253 -9.90 -20.23 -2.50
N ASP A 254 -8.95 -21.16 -2.45
CA ASP A 254 -8.56 -21.79 -1.20
C ASP A 254 -7.93 -20.79 -0.22
N ASP A 255 -7.04 -19.91 -0.68
CA ASP A 255 -6.42 -18.86 0.15
C ASP A 255 -7.47 -17.91 0.72
N GLU A 256 -8.34 -17.42 -0.15
CA GLU A 256 -9.37 -16.45 0.22
C GLU A 256 -10.43 -17.07 1.13
N ALA A 257 -10.86 -18.31 0.87
CA ALA A 257 -11.83 -18.98 1.70
C ALA A 257 -11.30 -19.30 3.11
N VAL A 258 -10.04 -19.72 3.21
CA VAL A 258 -9.40 -19.96 4.51
C VAL A 258 -9.24 -18.66 5.29
N ALA A 259 -8.84 -17.57 4.61
CA ALA A 259 -8.70 -16.27 5.25
C ALA A 259 -10.05 -15.66 5.63
N TYR A 260 -11.09 -15.84 4.80
CA TYR A 260 -12.46 -15.41 5.11
C TYR A 260 -13.00 -16.16 6.35
N ALA A 261 -12.85 -17.50 6.40
CA ALA A 261 -13.23 -18.29 7.57
C ALA A 261 -12.46 -17.86 8.82
N ALA A 262 -11.15 -17.59 8.70
CA ALA A 262 -10.32 -17.10 9.80
C ALA A 262 -10.82 -15.75 10.35
N SER A 263 -11.33 -14.88 9.50
CA SER A 263 -11.87 -13.57 9.88
C SER A 263 -13.29 -13.59 10.44
N TYR A 264 -13.95 -14.75 10.54
CA TYR A 264 -15.30 -14.87 11.10
C TYR A 264 -15.37 -14.29 12.53
N ASN A 265 -16.42 -13.53 12.83
CA ASN A 265 -16.59 -12.66 14.01
C ASN A 265 -15.66 -11.42 14.06
N TYR A 266 -14.71 -11.30 13.16
CA TYR A 266 -13.80 -10.15 13.02
C TYR A 266 -13.93 -9.50 11.64
N LEU A 267 -14.95 -9.83 10.86
CA LEU A 267 -15.23 -9.20 9.57
C LEU A 267 -15.57 -7.72 9.74
N PRO A 268 -15.21 -6.87 8.78
CA PRO A 268 -15.62 -5.48 8.79
C PRO A 268 -17.13 -5.33 8.66
N PRO A 269 -17.71 -4.21 9.17
CA PRO A 269 -19.10 -3.86 8.87
C PRO A 269 -19.35 -3.88 7.37
N VAL A 270 -20.49 -4.45 6.95
CA VAL A 270 -20.80 -4.64 5.51
C VAL A 270 -20.74 -3.32 4.76
N ASP A 271 -21.26 -2.25 5.35
CA ASP A 271 -21.29 -0.91 4.77
C ASP A 271 -19.92 -0.20 4.69
N ARG A 272 -18.82 -0.85 5.13
CA ARG A 272 -17.44 -0.37 5.03
C ARG A 272 -16.61 -1.16 4.02
N ARG A 273 -17.11 -2.29 3.56
CA ARG A 273 -16.38 -3.17 2.63
C ARG A 273 -16.17 -2.49 1.28
N ALA A 274 -15.10 -2.86 0.61
CA ALA A 274 -14.74 -2.31 -0.70
C ALA A 274 -15.86 -2.42 -1.73
N ASP A 275 -16.65 -3.48 -1.69
CA ASP A 275 -17.80 -3.71 -2.58
C ASP A 275 -18.99 -2.73 -2.39
N GLN A 276 -18.92 -1.86 -1.38
CA GLN A 276 -19.84 -0.74 -1.17
C GLN A 276 -19.23 0.61 -1.62
N ILE A 277 -18.03 0.60 -2.17
CA ILE A 277 -17.25 1.79 -2.54
C ILE A 277 -17.05 1.82 -4.05
N THR A 278 -17.47 2.92 -4.68
CA THR A 278 -17.25 3.18 -6.11
C THR A 278 -16.28 4.34 -6.29
N VAL A 279 -15.21 4.12 -7.03
CA VAL A 279 -14.18 5.12 -7.36
C VAL A 279 -14.07 5.22 -8.88
N ASN A 280 -14.16 6.44 -9.41
CA ASN A 280 -14.05 6.70 -10.85
C ASN A 280 -15.00 5.83 -11.71
N GLY A 281 -16.20 5.53 -11.19
CA GLY A 281 -17.19 4.71 -11.87
C GLY A 281 -17.00 3.20 -11.72
N VAL A 282 -15.97 2.76 -11.01
CA VAL A 282 -15.67 1.34 -10.76
C VAL A 282 -16.01 0.98 -9.32
N THR A 283 -16.84 -0.04 -9.12
CA THR A 283 -17.11 -0.62 -7.80
C THR A 283 -15.96 -1.56 -7.44
N LEU A 284 -15.39 -1.37 -6.25
CA LEU A 284 -14.29 -2.18 -5.79
C LEU A 284 -14.76 -3.58 -5.39
N ARG A 285 -13.84 -4.55 -5.39
CA ARG A 285 -14.10 -5.92 -4.92
C ARG A 285 -13.53 -6.11 -3.52
N PHE A 286 -14.29 -6.82 -2.69
CA PHE A 286 -13.87 -7.17 -1.33
C PHE A 286 -13.48 -8.63 -1.22
N SER A 287 -14.33 -9.55 -1.69
CA SER A 287 -14.12 -10.99 -1.66
C SER A 287 -14.95 -11.69 -2.73
N ASP A 288 -14.41 -12.77 -3.27
CA ASP A 288 -15.14 -13.71 -4.12
C ASP A 288 -15.76 -14.86 -3.30
N VAL A 289 -15.49 -14.89 -2.00
CA VAL A 289 -15.98 -15.89 -1.05
C VAL A 289 -16.96 -15.27 -0.08
N ASP A 290 -18.03 -16.00 0.21
CA ASP A 290 -18.97 -15.73 1.29
C ASP A 290 -19.14 -16.97 2.20
N GLU A 291 -19.96 -16.87 3.23
CA GLU A 291 -20.17 -17.96 4.20
C GLU A 291 -20.73 -19.24 3.54
N SER A 292 -21.46 -19.15 2.44
CA SER A 292 -22.08 -20.31 1.76
C SER A 292 -21.05 -21.21 1.07
N GLN A 293 -19.86 -20.69 0.79
CA GLN A 293 -18.77 -21.39 0.12
C GLN A 293 -17.78 -22.03 1.10
N LEU A 294 -17.96 -21.81 2.41
CA LEU A 294 -17.14 -22.42 3.45
C LEU A 294 -17.48 -23.89 3.63
N LYS A 295 -16.45 -24.72 3.81
CA LYS A 295 -16.57 -26.15 4.05
C LYS A 295 -16.63 -26.52 5.54
N ALA A 296 -16.05 -25.67 6.40
CA ALA A 296 -16.18 -25.75 7.84
C ALA A 296 -17.15 -24.67 8.32
N ALA A 297 -17.79 -24.90 9.47
CA ALA A 297 -18.55 -23.88 10.17
C ALA A 297 -17.61 -23.09 11.10
N PRO A 298 -17.17 -21.89 10.77
CA PRO A 298 -16.13 -21.19 11.54
C PRO A 298 -16.53 -20.97 13.00
N GLY A 299 -17.81 -20.62 13.25
CA GLY A 299 -18.34 -20.42 14.60
C GLY A 299 -18.37 -21.69 15.47
N ALA A 300 -18.17 -22.87 14.87
CA ALA A 300 -18.05 -24.15 15.57
C ALA A 300 -16.60 -24.64 15.69
N ALA A 301 -15.61 -23.86 15.22
CA ALA A 301 -14.21 -24.19 15.42
C ALA A 301 -13.92 -24.30 16.92
N GLY A 302 -13.26 -25.37 17.31
CA GLY A 302 -12.86 -25.61 18.70
C GLY A 302 -11.84 -24.60 19.20
N ALA A 303 -11.53 -24.61 20.48
CA ALA A 303 -10.45 -23.79 21.01
C ALA A 303 -9.12 -24.17 20.35
N PHE A 304 -8.25 -23.20 20.08
CA PHE A 304 -6.94 -23.40 19.45
C PHE A 304 -6.09 -24.47 20.18
N ALA A 305 -6.13 -24.49 21.52
CA ALA A 305 -5.44 -25.49 22.32
C ALA A 305 -5.95 -26.95 22.12
N ALA A 306 -7.12 -27.10 21.52
CA ALA A 306 -7.69 -28.41 21.17
C ALA A 306 -7.46 -28.78 19.70
N THR A 307 -6.75 -27.93 18.92
CA THR A 307 -6.37 -28.26 17.56
C THR A 307 -5.47 -29.50 17.56
N ASP A 308 -5.76 -30.43 16.65
CA ASP A 308 -4.93 -31.62 16.47
C ASP A 308 -3.49 -31.24 16.16
N PRO A 309 -2.50 -31.58 17.00
CA PRO A 309 -1.12 -31.21 16.80
C PRO A 309 -0.50 -31.82 15.54
N THR A 310 -1.13 -32.82 14.93
CA THR A 310 -0.69 -33.43 13.67
C THR A 310 -1.02 -32.52 12.47
N LEU A 311 -1.92 -31.56 12.62
CA LEU A 311 -2.29 -30.62 11.54
C LEU A 311 -1.22 -29.57 11.28
N GLY A 312 -0.34 -29.25 12.24
CA GLY A 312 0.69 -28.24 12.08
C GLY A 312 1.18 -27.66 13.40
N SER A 313 1.91 -26.55 13.31
CA SER A 313 2.47 -25.86 14.49
C SER A 313 2.63 -24.36 14.27
N LEU A 314 2.72 -23.62 15.36
CA LEU A 314 3.27 -22.27 15.36
C LEU A 314 4.75 -22.34 14.92
N ILE A 315 5.17 -21.38 14.12
CA ILE A 315 6.55 -21.28 13.61
C ILE A 315 7.17 -19.92 13.92
N SER A 316 8.47 -19.92 14.17
CA SER A 316 9.28 -18.71 14.14
C SER A 316 9.51 -18.24 12.69
N VAL A 317 9.63 -16.93 12.51
CA VAL A 317 9.98 -16.31 11.23
C VAL A 317 10.98 -15.21 11.52
N SER A 318 12.19 -15.34 11.01
CA SER A 318 13.28 -14.42 11.31
C SER A 318 12.91 -12.97 11.05
N GLY A 319 13.03 -12.13 12.07
CA GLY A 319 12.69 -10.72 12.03
C GLY A 319 11.21 -10.38 12.13
N TYR A 320 10.31 -11.37 12.36
CA TYR A 320 8.85 -11.19 12.41
C TYR A 320 8.15 -11.91 13.56
N ALA A 321 8.41 -13.19 13.81
CA ALA A 321 7.69 -14.00 14.77
C ALA A 321 8.61 -14.94 15.53
N ASP A 322 8.31 -15.18 16.81
CA ASP A 322 9.09 -16.06 17.70
C ASP A 322 8.50 -17.46 17.86
N GLY A 323 7.41 -17.78 17.13
CA GLY A 323 6.73 -19.06 17.22
C GLY A 323 5.74 -19.15 18.38
N THR A 324 5.37 -18.03 19.00
CA THR A 324 4.35 -17.94 20.04
C THR A 324 3.19 -17.03 19.63
N VAL A 325 2.11 -17.04 20.42
CA VAL A 325 0.95 -16.17 20.18
C VAL A 325 1.07 -14.93 21.06
N HIS A 326 1.02 -13.77 20.45
CA HIS A 326 1.03 -12.46 21.11
C HIS A 326 -0.34 -11.78 21.05
N ALA A 327 -0.63 -10.89 21.98
CA ALA A 327 -1.69 -9.91 21.85
C ALA A 327 -1.19 -8.72 21.01
N GLY A 328 -2.09 -8.09 20.25
CA GLY A 328 -1.80 -6.87 19.51
C GLY A 328 -1.79 -5.63 20.40
N LEU A 329 -1.46 -4.49 19.82
CA LEU A 329 -1.43 -3.19 20.48
C LEU A 329 -2.64 -2.35 20.08
N ALA A 330 -3.15 -1.56 21.02
CA ALA A 330 -4.28 -0.68 20.81
C ALA A 330 -3.85 0.56 20.02
N TYR A 331 -4.35 0.72 18.81
CA TYR A 331 -4.05 1.86 17.95
C TYR A 331 -4.53 3.17 18.59
N GLY A 332 -3.66 4.18 18.63
CA GLY A 332 -3.93 5.45 19.31
C GLY A 332 -3.39 5.51 20.74
N ASP A 333 -2.98 4.38 21.31
CA ASP A 333 -2.15 4.34 22.51
C ASP A 333 -0.67 4.46 22.15
N PRO A 334 0.16 5.17 22.93
CA PRO A 334 1.59 5.32 22.65
C PRO A 334 2.34 4.01 22.38
N SER A 335 1.94 2.92 23.02
CA SER A 335 2.54 1.59 22.80
C SER A 335 2.45 1.12 21.36
N SER A 336 1.41 1.53 20.63
CA SER A 336 1.27 1.23 19.19
C SER A 336 2.20 2.06 18.29
N GLY A 337 2.87 3.05 18.84
CA GLY A 337 3.68 4.00 18.06
C GLY A 337 2.89 5.13 17.38
N VAL A 338 1.58 5.23 17.65
CA VAL A 338 0.70 6.27 17.10
C VAL A 338 -0.17 6.83 18.23
N ARG A 339 -0.19 8.15 18.38
CA ARG A 339 -1.09 8.83 19.34
C ARG A 339 -1.50 10.21 18.86
N ALA A 340 -2.51 10.77 19.52
CA ALA A 340 -2.87 12.17 19.35
C ALA A 340 -1.68 13.09 19.71
N ASP A 341 -1.50 14.16 18.95
CA ASP A 341 -0.52 15.19 19.31
C ASP A 341 -0.99 15.96 20.55
N THR A 342 -0.14 16.01 21.56
CA THR A 342 -0.39 16.76 22.80
C THR A 342 0.43 18.05 22.85
N SER A 343 1.20 18.34 21.82
CA SER A 343 1.99 19.57 21.70
C SER A 343 1.11 20.74 21.22
N SER A 344 1.69 21.92 21.23
CA SER A 344 1.06 23.12 20.63
C SER A 344 1.36 23.27 19.14
N SER A 345 1.82 22.21 18.46
CA SER A 345 2.24 22.29 17.07
C SER A 345 1.06 22.44 16.09
N PHE A 346 -0.09 21.84 16.42
CA PHE A 346 -1.29 21.81 15.58
C PHE A 346 -2.54 22.24 16.39
N PRO A 347 -2.61 23.51 16.83
CA PRO A 347 -3.67 23.97 17.73
C PRO A 347 -5.05 23.91 17.07
N GLY A 348 -5.99 23.22 17.72
CA GLY A 348 -7.38 23.10 17.25
C GLY A 348 -7.57 22.11 16.10
N GLN A 349 -6.56 21.34 15.73
CA GLN A 349 -6.60 20.31 14.70
C GLN A 349 -6.58 18.90 15.31
N ASP A 350 -7.23 17.94 14.64
CA ASP A 350 -7.24 16.53 15.04
C ASP A 350 -5.95 15.82 14.57
N ALA A 351 -4.83 16.23 15.11
CA ALA A 351 -3.50 15.78 14.73
C ALA A 351 -3.05 14.54 15.50
N PHE A 352 -2.53 13.55 14.79
CA PHE A 352 -1.84 12.38 15.34
C PHE A 352 -0.39 12.36 14.88
N ILE A 353 0.49 11.78 15.69
CA ILE A 353 1.93 11.69 15.44
C ILE A 353 2.45 10.28 15.69
N PHE A 354 3.60 9.97 15.09
CA PHE A 354 4.36 8.76 15.38
C PHE A 354 5.26 8.99 16.59
N VAL A 355 5.32 7.98 17.47
CA VAL A 355 6.16 7.99 18.67
C VAL A 355 7.02 6.71 18.74
N ASP A 356 8.11 6.80 19.48
CA ASP A 356 8.97 5.66 19.80
C ASP A 356 8.49 4.93 21.07
N ALA A 357 9.21 3.89 21.48
CA ALA A 357 8.91 3.13 22.70
C ALA A 357 8.95 3.96 24.00
N GLY A 358 9.61 5.10 23.98
CA GLY A 358 9.65 6.06 25.09
C GLY A 358 8.54 7.11 25.02
N ASN A 359 7.60 7.00 24.07
CA ASN A 359 6.54 7.98 23.80
C ASN A 359 7.08 9.34 23.31
N ALA A 360 8.33 9.43 22.86
CA ALA A 360 8.86 10.63 22.23
C ALA A 360 8.47 10.70 20.74
N PRO A 361 8.19 11.90 20.18
CA PRO A 361 7.92 12.04 18.74
C PRO A 361 9.07 11.49 17.90
N ARG A 362 8.80 10.55 16.98
CA ARG A 362 9.81 9.99 16.08
C ARG A 362 10.28 11.01 15.04
N TYR A 363 9.40 11.90 14.63
CA TYR A 363 9.66 12.92 13.60
C TYR A 363 9.25 14.30 14.10
N PRO A 364 10.01 14.86 15.07
CA PRO A 364 9.76 16.22 15.55
C PRO A 364 9.98 17.22 14.41
N ILE A 365 9.29 18.35 14.48
CA ILE A 365 9.45 19.42 13.50
C ILE A 365 10.83 20.05 13.61
N ILE A 366 11.64 19.95 12.55
CA ILE A 366 13.01 20.46 12.47
C ILE A 366 13.22 21.28 11.19
N ALA A 367 14.30 22.03 11.13
CA ALA A 367 14.72 22.74 9.93
C ALA A 367 15.46 21.81 8.95
N GLY A 368 15.43 22.14 7.65
CA GLY A 368 16.17 21.47 6.60
C GLY A 368 17.66 21.76 6.59
N SER A 369 18.37 21.15 5.63
CA SER A 369 19.84 21.12 5.58
C SER A 369 20.47 22.08 4.56
N GLU A 370 19.69 22.89 3.79
CA GLU A 370 20.15 23.73 2.69
C GLU A 370 20.77 25.07 3.13
N GLY A 371 21.33 25.12 4.32
CA GLY A 371 22.00 26.31 4.87
C GLY A 371 21.04 27.50 5.00
N SER A 372 21.38 28.65 4.42
CA SER A 372 20.55 29.87 4.51
C SER A 372 19.25 29.78 3.68
N SER A 373 19.15 28.83 2.76
CA SER A 373 17.96 28.60 1.93
C SER A 373 17.04 27.52 2.50
N ALA A 374 17.45 26.84 3.56
CA ALA A 374 16.73 25.72 4.15
C ALA A 374 15.30 26.08 4.55
N LEU A 375 14.43 25.07 4.53
CA LEU A 375 13.13 25.15 5.21
C LEU A 375 13.32 25.38 6.69
N GLY A 376 12.81 26.48 7.23
CA GLY A 376 12.81 26.72 8.68
C GLY A 376 11.78 25.84 9.37
N ALA A 377 12.01 25.49 10.65
CA ALA A 377 11.07 24.67 11.43
C ALA A 377 9.66 25.29 11.49
N GLN A 378 9.54 26.63 11.49
CA GLN A 378 8.26 27.30 11.44
C GLN A 378 7.57 27.15 10.06
N GLU A 379 8.33 27.16 8.97
CA GLU A 379 7.81 26.91 7.62
C GLU A 379 7.32 25.47 7.49
N VAL A 380 8.09 24.49 7.99
CA VAL A 380 7.69 23.08 8.03
C VAL A 380 6.38 22.91 8.81
N ARG A 381 6.28 23.50 10.01
CA ARG A 381 5.05 23.47 10.81
C ARG A 381 3.87 24.05 10.05
N GLN A 382 4.06 25.19 9.38
CA GLN A 382 2.97 25.84 8.66
C GLN A 382 2.51 25.02 7.45
N VAL A 383 3.43 24.38 6.72
CA VAL A 383 3.07 23.47 5.61
C VAL A 383 2.27 22.29 6.14
N LEU A 384 2.73 21.63 7.19
CA LEU A 384 2.03 20.49 7.82
C LEU A 384 0.64 20.88 8.32
N SER A 385 0.53 21.99 9.09
CA SER A 385 -0.75 22.47 9.63
C SER A 385 -1.71 22.90 8.53
N SER A 386 -1.23 23.58 7.50
CA SER A 386 -2.06 23.99 6.36
C SER A 386 -2.58 22.78 5.57
N ALA A 387 -1.72 21.78 5.33
CA ALA A 387 -2.11 20.57 4.64
C ALA A 387 -3.10 19.73 5.47
N LEU A 388 -2.89 19.64 6.80
CA LEU A 388 -3.85 18.99 7.70
C LEU A 388 -5.23 19.68 7.66
N GLY A 389 -5.28 21.02 7.67
CA GLY A 389 -6.52 21.78 7.56
C GLY A 389 -7.22 21.62 6.18
N VAL A 390 -6.44 21.38 5.11
CA VAL A 390 -7.03 21.00 3.81
C VAL A 390 -7.69 19.62 3.92
N ALA A 391 -7.00 18.63 4.49
CA ALA A 391 -7.51 17.28 4.66
C ALA A 391 -8.79 17.24 5.52
N GLU A 392 -8.81 17.95 6.64
CA GLU A 392 -9.97 18.05 7.55
C GLU A 392 -11.22 18.65 6.88
N SER A 393 -11.02 19.49 5.86
CA SER A 393 -12.13 20.08 5.08
C SER A 393 -12.45 19.30 3.81
N ALA A 394 -11.56 18.43 3.35
CA ALA A 394 -11.73 17.67 2.11
C ALA A 394 -12.75 16.55 2.27
N ARG A 395 -13.57 16.34 1.23
CA ARG A 395 -14.51 15.22 1.16
C ARG A 395 -13.76 13.93 0.87
N ALA A 396 -13.90 12.94 1.74
CA ALA A 396 -13.34 11.61 1.48
C ALA A 396 -14.01 10.92 0.27
N GLN A 397 -13.24 10.20 -0.55
CA GLN A 397 -13.76 9.44 -1.70
C GLN A 397 -14.16 8.03 -1.33
N ILE A 398 -13.42 7.38 -0.45
CA ILE A 398 -13.55 5.95 -0.18
C ILE A 398 -14.15 5.65 1.20
N ARG A 399 -14.58 6.66 1.95
CA ARG A 399 -15.10 6.48 3.30
C ARG A 399 -16.62 6.43 3.35
N LEU A 400 -17.10 5.53 4.19
CA LEU A 400 -18.50 5.44 4.56
C LEU A 400 -18.67 5.57 6.09
N PRO A 401 -19.74 6.20 6.58
CA PRO A 401 -20.78 6.87 5.80
C PRO A 401 -20.27 8.09 5.01
N LEU A 402 -20.97 8.48 3.97
CA LEU A 402 -20.64 9.68 3.19
C LEU A 402 -20.63 10.93 4.07
N GLY A 403 -19.82 11.93 3.69
CA GLY A 403 -19.71 13.20 4.41
C GLY A 403 -18.60 13.24 5.46
N LEU A 404 -17.75 12.22 5.50
CA LEU A 404 -16.54 12.24 6.31
C LEU A 404 -15.40 12.98 5.58
N SER A 405 -14.47 13.54 6.35
CA SER A 405 -13.26 14.17 5.82
C SER A 405 -12.21 13.13 5.40
N ALA A 406 -11.36 13.53 4.46
CA ALA A 406 -10.23 12.73 4.01
C ALA A 406 -9.26 12.45 5.15
N GLN A 407 -8.76 11.22 5.20
CA GLN A 407 -7.82 10.77 6.21
C GLN A 407 -6.47 10.45 5.55
N VAL A 408 -5.43 11.17 5.97
CA VAL A 408 -4.13 11.16 5.31
C VAL A 408 -2.97 11.22 6.29
N THR A 409 -1.79 10.78 5.86
CA THR A 409 -0.49 11.10 6.47
C THR A 409 0.23 12.13 5.59
N ILE A 410 0.83 13.14 6.20
CA ILE A 410 1.50 14.26 5.56
C ILE A 410 2.94 14.29 6.04
N THR A 411 3.89 14.38 5.11
CA THR A 411 5.33 14.41 5.38
C THR A 411 5.97 15.57 4.64
N VAL A 412 6.88 16.28 5.31
CA VAL A 412 7.77 17.26 4.68
C VAL A 412 9.20 16.75 4.78
N VAL A 413 9.92 16.79 3.65
CA VAL A 413 11.35 16.43 3.58
C VAL A 413 12.16 17.60 3.02
N ASP A 414 13.47 17.62 3.33
CA ASP A 414 14.43 18.51 2.65
C ASP A 414 14.91 17.92 1.30
N SER A 415 15.77 18.61 0.60
CA SER A 415 16.33 18.15 -0.69
C SER A 415 17.25 16.93 -0.55
N GLN A 416 17.73 16.64 0.65
CA GLN A 416 18.54 15.47 0.97
C GLN A 416 17.70 14.27 1.42
N GLY A 417 16.36 14.39 1.49
CA GLY A 417 15.44 13.34 1.90
C GLY A 417 15.31 13.15 3.41
N ASN A 418 15.85 14.08 4.23
CA ASN A 418 15.62 14.05 5.67
C ASN A 418 14.16 14.41 5.97
N ILE A 419 13.51 13.65 6.84
CA ILE A 419 12.13 13.93 7.28
C ILE A 419 12.19 15.11 8.25
N LEU A 420 11.59 16.25 7.86
CA LEU A 420 11.56 17.47 8.65
C LEU A 420 10.35 17.55 9.59
N GLY A 421 9.36 16.72 9.35
CA GLY A 421 8.19 16.59 10.20
C GLY A 421 7.12 15.75 9.54
N MET A 422 6.28 15.14 10.37
CA MET A 422 5.14 14.32 9.96
C MET A 422 3.95 14.59 10.88
N VAL A 423 2.76 14.59 10.25
CA VAL A 423 1.48 14.62 10.96
C VAL A 423 0.49 13.74 10.19
N ARG A 424 -0.48 13.20 10.90
CA ARG A 424 -1.56 12.43 10.27
C ARG A 424 -2.91 12.75 10.91
N THR A 425 -3.97 12.53 10.17
CA THR A 425 -5.31 12.50 10.73
C THR A 425 -5.51 11.20 11.53
N ARG A 426 -6.48 11.20 12.42
CA ARG A 426 -6.73 10.11 13.38
C ARG A 426 -6.81 8.74 12.75
N ASP A 427 -7.58 8.59 11.70
CA ASP A 427 -7.92 7.31 11.08
C ASP A 427 -7.27 7.11 9.70
N ALA A 428 -6.19 7.83 9.42
CA ALA A 428 -5.43 7.62 8.19
C ALA A 428 -5.00 6.15 8.05
N PRO A 429 -5.17 5.52 6.87
CA PRO A 429 -4.67 4.17 6.63
C PRO A 429 -3.17 4.08 6.93
N VAL A 430 -2.72 2.97 7.52
CA VAL A 430 -1.34 2.86 8.01
C VAL A 430 -0.34 2.85 6.86
N PHE A 431 -0.69 2.27 5.70
CA PHE A 431 0.19 2.25 4.53
C PHE A 431 0.65 3.65 4.12
N GLY A 432 -0.23 4.65 4.28
CA GLY A 432 0.05 6.03 3.91
C GLY A 432 1.22 6.66 4.65
N ALA A 433 1.64 6.07 5.76
CA ALA A 433 2.76 6.58 6.55
C ALA A 433 4.09 6.47 5.78
N ASP A 434 4.49 5.27 5.35
CA ASP A 434 5.69 5.04 4.56
C ASP A 434 5.57 5.69 3.17
N VAL A 435 4.39 5.57 2.55
CA VAL A 435 4.12 6.12 1.22
C VAL A 435 4.19 7.65 1.18
N SER A 436 3.75 8.37 2.22
CA SER A 436 3.88 9.83 2.25
C SER A 436 5.35 10.28 2.26
N VAL A 437 6.23 9.53 2.92
CA VAL A 437 7.68 9.75 2.89
C VAL A 437 8.25 9.43 1.51
N GLN A 438 7.88 8.28 0.92
CA GLN A 438 8.31 7.90 -0.44
C GLN A 438 7.93 8.99 -1.46
N LYS A 439 6.67 9.46 -1.43
CA LYS A 439 6.16 10.50 -2.33
C LYS A 439 6.94 11.82 -2.16
N ALA A 440 7.12 12.30 -0.93
CA ALA A 440 7.89 13.51 -0.68
C ALA A 440 9.33 13.38 -1.20
N ARG A 441 10.01 12.27 -0.89
CA ARG A 441 11.37 11.99 -1.36
C ARG A 441 11.44 11.89 -2.88
N THR A 442 10.48 11.22 -3.50
CA THR A 442 10.40 11.08 -4.96
C THR A 442 10.32 12.44 -5.65
N ALA A 443 9.43 13.33 -5.21
CA ALA A 443 9.31 14.66 -5.79
C ALA A 443 10.60 15.48 -5.63
N ALA A 444 11.23 15.45 -4.44
CA ALA A 444 12.50 16.12 -4.20
C ALA A 444 13.63 15.54 -5.07
N PHE A 445 13.77 14.21 -5.11
CA PHE A 445 14.81 13.53 -5.85
C PHE A 445 14.69 13.76 -7.35
N MET A 446 13.52 13.51 -7.94
CA MET A 446 13.29 13.62 -9.39
C MET A 446 13.33 15.07 -9.91
N SER A 447 13.25 16.06 -9.01
CA SER A 447 13.42 17.47 -9.31
C SER A 447 14.86 17.97 -9.12
N SER A 448 15.76 17.13 -8.61
CA SER A 448 17.13 17.54 -8.31
C SER A 448 18.05 17.44 -9.53
N SER A 449 19.12 18.24 -9.53
CA SER A 449 20.19 18.16 -10.54
C SER A 449 21.15 16.98 -10.34
N ALA A 450 21.01 16.23 -9.26
CA ALA A 450 21.90 15.11 -8.93
C ALA A 450 21.27 13.73 -9.24
N ALA A 451 19.99 13.66 -9.54
CA ALA A 451 19.24 12.40 -9.66
C ALA A 451 19.80 11.47 -10.73
N GLY A 452 20.11 12.01 -11.93
CA GLY A 452 20.64 11.20 -13.02
C GLY A 452 22.01 10.61 -12.70
N GLY A 453 22.94 11.43 -12.19
CA GLY A 453 24.28 10.97 -11.78
C GLY A 453 24.20 9.93 -10.66
N PHE A 454 23.26 10.12 -9.72
CA PHE A 454 23.03 9.16 -8.65
C PHE A 454 22.54 7.80 -9.19
N LEU A 455 21.52 7.77 -10.05
CA LEU A 455 20.98 6.55 -10.65
C LEU A 455 22.01 5.79 -11.48
N VAL A 456 22.86 6.51 -12.23
CA VAL A 456 23.96 5.92 -13.01
C VAL A 456 25.01 5.26 -12.11
N GLY A 457 25.21 5.76 -10.89
CA GLY A 457 26.18 5.25 -9.92
C GLY A 457 25.67 4.09 -9.07
N LEU A 458 24.39 3.71 -9.18
CA LEU A 458 23.81 2.61 -8.40
C LEU A 458 24.22 1.24 -9.00
N PRO A 459 24.31 0.19 -8.15
CA PRO A 459 24.42 -1.19 -8.63
C PRO A 459 23.25 -1.58 -9.51
N ASP A 460 23.50 -2.41 -10.52
CA ASP A 460 22.45 -2.98 -11.35
C ASP A 460 21.49 -3.86 -10.52
N ALA A 461 20.22 -3.91 -10.90
CA ALA A 461 19.27 -4.86 -10.34
C ALA A 461 19.64 -6.28 -10.78
N ALA A 462 19.96 -7.16 -9.82
CA ALA A 462 20.48 -8.49 -10.05
C ALA A 462 19.35 -9.52 -10.25
N TYR A 463 18.57 -9.39 -11.32
CA TYR A 463 17.47 -10.31 -11.60
C TYR A 463 17.94 -11.75 -11.69
N LEU A 464 17.15 -12.66 -11.10
CA LEU A 464 17.43 -14.10 -11.17
C LEU A 464 16.95 -14.65 -12.53
N ALA A 465 17.83 -15.31 -13.26
CA ALA A 465 17.39 -16.13 -14.38
C ALA A 465 16.69 -17.38 -13.83
N THR A 466 15.50 -17.69 -14.35
CA THR A 466 14.72 -18.86 -13.94
C THR A 466 14.51 -19.82 -15.11
N ASP A 467 14.27 -21.10 -14.80
CA ASP A 467 13.83 -22.08 -15.80
C ASP A 467 12.32 -21.90 -16.12
N ALA A 468 11.79 -22.70 -17.03
CA ALA A 468 10.39 -22.65 -17.43
C ALA A 468 9.39 -22.90 -16.28
N ASN A 469 9.85 -23.52 -15.18
CA ASN A 469 9.01 -23.80 -13.99
C ASN A 469 9.17 -22.70 -12.92
N GLY A 470 10.02 -21.70 -13.15
CA GLY A 470 10.30 -20.62 -12.21
C GLY A 470 11.45 -20.87 -11.23
N TYR A 471 12.15 -21.97 -11.32
CA TYR A 471 13.29 -22.23 -10.41
C TYR A 471 14.53 -21.44 -10.83
N PRO A 472 15.21 -20.75 -9.89
CA PRO A 472 16.47 -20.06 -10.16
C PRO A 472 17.51 -21.00 -10.79
N GLN A 473 18.11 -20.56 -11.90
CA GLN A 473 19.18 -21.30 -12.59
C GLN A 473 20.51 -21.11 -11.86
N LEU A 474 21.31 -22.18 -11.82
CA LEU A 474 22.64 -22.16 -11.23
C LEU A 474 23.70 -22.41 -12.31
N ASP A 475 24.87 -21.76 -12.18
CA ASP A 475 26.04 -22.03 -12.98
C ASP A 475 26.79 -23.29 -12.49
N ALA A 476 27.88 -23.65 -13.17
CA ALA A 476 28.72 -24.81 -12.82
C ALA A 476 29.39 -24.70 -11.43
N MET A 477 29.43 -23.51 -10.84
CA MET A 477 29.96 -23.23 -9.50
C MET A 477 28.87 -23.12 -8.45
N SER A 478 27.63 -23.45 -8.79
CA SER A 478 26.43 -23.32 -7.94
C SER A 478 26.05 -21.88 -7.56
N ASN A 479 26.53 -20.88 -8.29
CA ASN A 479 26.04 -19.51 -8.15
C ASN A 479 24.76 -19.33 -8.97
N VAL A 480 23.88 -18.40 -8.55
CA VAL A 480 22.71 -18.05 -9.33
C VAL A 480 23.09 -17.31 -10.60
N VAL A 481 22.46 -17.69 -11.70
CA VAL A 481 22.59 -16.95 -12.95
C VAL A 481 21.76 -15.67 -12.85
N GLN A 482 22.38 -14.54 -13.13
CA GLN A 482 21.74 -13.21 -13.06
C GLN A 482 21.58 -12.60 -14.45
N SER A 483 20.51 -11.83 -14.62
CA SER A 483 20.24 -10.98 -15.78
C SER A 483 20.18 -9.53 -15.30
N PRO A 484 21.32 -8.83 -15.20
CA PRO A 484 21.38 -7.50 -14.59
C PRO A 484 20.63 -6.46 -15.41
N VAL A 485 19.96 -5.52 -14.73
CA VAL A 485 19.26 -4.38 -15.31
C VAL A 485 19.89 -3.10 -14.78
N SER A 486 20.44 -2.28 -15.70
CA SER A 486 21.11 -1.03 -15.33
C SER A 486 20.11 0.09 -15.05
N LEU A 487 20.25 0.72 -13.87
CA LEU A 487 19.43 1.88 -13.50
C LEU A 487 19.77 3.13 -14.32
N GLY A 488 21.01 3.25 -14.79
CA GLY A 488 21.42 4.32 -15.71
C GLY A 488 20.69 4.32 -17.05
N ALA A 489 20.18 3.17 -17.49
CA ALA A 489 19.39 3.07 -18.72
C ALA A 489 18.09 3.91 -18.65
N TYR A 490 17.48 4.01 -17.47
CA TYR A 490 16.27 4.83 -17.25
C TYR A 490 16.55 6.33 -17.39
N VAL A 491 17.75 6.78 -17.02
CA VAL A 491 18.16 8.19 -17.22
C VAL A 491 18.22 8.51 -18.71
N SER A 492 18.95 7.72 -19.49
CA SER A 492 19.08 7.92 -20.93
C SER A 492 17.72 7.81 -21.65
N ALA A 493 16.91 6.83 -21.27
CA ALA A 493 15.57 6.62 -21.82
C ALA A 493 14.67 7.84 -21.56
N SER A 494 14.67 8.38 -20.32
CA SER A 494 13.85 9.53 -19.94
C SER A 494 14.28 10.82 -20.65
N GLN A 495 15.58 11.06 -20.79
CA GLN A 495 16.12 12.19 -21.53
C GLN A 495 15.71 12.17 -23.01
N SER A 496 15.81 10.99 -23.62
CA SER A 496 15.40 10.77 -25.02
C SER A 496 13.88 10.94 -25.19
N PHE A 497 13.09 10.32 -24.33
CA PHE A 497 11.63 10.34 -24.36
C PHE A 497 11.06 11.76 -24.21
N LEU A 498 11.65 12.55 -23.32
CA LEU A 498 11.23 13.93 -23.05
C LEU A 498 11.85 14.95 -24.02
N GLY A 499 12.82 14.55 -24.86
CA GLY A 499 13.61 15.45 -25.69
C GLY A 499 14.39 16.49 -24.86
N ARG A 500 14.85 16.11 -23.67
CA ARG A 500 15.55 16.96 -22.69
C ARG A 500 16.85 16.29 -22.23
N PRO A 501 17.98 16.52 -22.90
CA PRO A 501 19.25 15.88 -22.54
C PRO A 501 19.76 16.19 -21.12
N GLY A 502 19.32 17.33 -20.54
CA GLY A 502 19.65 17.74 -19.17
C GLY A 502 18.72 17.16 -18.08
N PHE A 503 17.63 16.49 -18.46
CA PHE A 503 16.67 15.97 -17.48
C PHE A 503 17.35 15.07 -16.46
N LEU A 504 17.04 15.25 -15.18
CA LEU A 504 17.65 14.64 -13.99
C LEU A 504 19.10 15.06 -13.69
N ASN A 505 19.71 15.97 -14.51
CA ASN A 505 21.09 16.44 -14.33
C ASN A 505 21.22 17.94 -14.19
N ASP A 506 20.21 18.72 -14.56
CA ASP A 506 20.27 20.20 -14.56
C ASP A 506 19.33 20.87 -13.55
N GLY A 507 18.39 20.10 -12.96
CA GLY A 507 17.37 20.61 -12.04
C GLY A 507 16.39 21.59 -12.70
N ALA A 508 16.33 21.63 -14.03
CA ALA A 508 15.48 22.57 -14.78
C ALA A 508 13.99 22.17 -14.79
N ILE A 509 13.68 20.91 -14.46
CA ILE A 509 12.31 20.39 -14.44
C ILE A 509 11.94 20.00 -13.02
N ALA A 510 10.88 20.61 -12.51
CA ALA A 510 10.24 20.23 -11.26
C ALA A 510 9.24 19.09 -11.51
N MET A 511 9.39 17.98 -10.79
CA MET A 511 8.54 16.79 -10.92
C MET A 511 7.58 16.69 -9.73
N SER A 512 6.29 16.58 -10.00
CA SER A 512 5.32 16.04 -9.03
C SER A 512 5.20 14.54 -9.24
N ASP A 513 4.71 13.82 -8.23
CA ASP A 513 4.45 12.38 -8.42
C ASP A 513 3.37 12.10 -9.46
N ARG A 514 2.43 13.02 -9.66
CA ARG A 514 1.44 12.95 -10.75
C ARG A 514 2.11 12.94 -12.13
N ALA A 515 3.09 13.80 -12.33
CA ALA A 515 3.84 13.85 -13.58
C ALA A 515 4.71 12.59 -13.76
N LEU A 516 5.37 12.14 -12.69
CA LEU A 516 6.16 10.92 -12.70
C LEU A 516 5.30 9.69 -12.97
N ALA A 517 4.11 9.63 -12.38
CA ALA A 517 3.16 8.54 -12.58
C ALA A 517 2.89 8.28 -14.07
N ASN A 518 2.68 9.33 -14.87
CA ASN A 518 2.48 9.19 -16.31
C ASN A 518 3.70 8.57 -17.03
N LEU A 519 4.92 8.84 -16.54
CA LEU A 519 6.17 8.35 -17.12
C LEU A 519 6.55 6.93 -16.63
N ALA A 520 5.81 6.38 -15.67
CA ALA A 520 6.09 5.07 -15.06
C ALA A 520 4.96 4.05 -15.33
N ARG A 521 4.29 4.17 -16.46
CA ARG A 521 3.19 3.27 -16.88
C ARG A 521 3.60 2.44 -18.09
N PRO A 522 3.05 1.20 -18.23
CA PRO A 522 3.35 0.33 -19.37
C PRO A 522 2.76 0.83 -20.70
N TYR A 523 1.92 1.87 -20.63
CA TYR A 523 1.41 2.62 -21.78
C TYR A 523 1.56 4.12 -21.52
N PHE A 524 1.88 4.89 -22.58
CA PHE A 524 1.91 6.33 -22.49
C PHE A 524 1.17 6.95 -23.71
N PRO A 525 0.07 7.68 -23.54
CA PRO A 525 -0.59 8.00 -22.23
C PRO A 525 -1.11 6.75 -21.49
N ASP A 526 -1.25 6.90 -20.17
CA ASP A 526 -1.70 5.83 -19.28
C ASP A 526 -3.00 5.19 -19.76
N GLY A 527 -3.01 3.85 -19.80
CA GLY A 527 -4.16 3.04 -20.20
C GLY A 527 -4.45 2.98 -21.70
N ILE A 528 -3.70 3.65 -22.56
CA ILE A 528 -3.91 3.64 -24.01
C ILE A 528 -3.10 2.50 -24.64
N GLU A 529 -3.75 1.37 -24.86
CA GLU A 529 -3.12 0.19 -25.45
C GLU A 529 -2.51 0.46 -26.83
N GLY A 530 -1.41 -0.23 -27.12
CA GLY A 530 -0.67 -0.09 -28.36
C GLY A 530 0.25 1.15 -28.43
N THR A 531 0.26 1.97 -27.39
CA THR A 531 1.25 3.05 -27.25
C THR A 531 2.53 2.57 -26.57
N PRO A 532 3.67 3.26 -26.73
CA PRO A 532 4.90 2.92 -26.02
C PRO A 532 4.73 3.02 -24.51
N ASN A 533 5.55 2.30 -23.75
CA ASN A 533 5.66 2.51 -22.31
C ASN A 533 6.30 3.87 -21.97
N GLY A 534 5.99 4.39 -20.80
CA GLY A 534 6.74 5.49 -20.20
C GLY A 534 8.20 5.08 -19.92
N PRO A 535 9.13 6.05 -19.89
CA PRO A 535 10.57 5.77 -19.80
C PRO A 535 11.02 5.16 -18.48
N PHE A 536 10.20 5.20 -17.42
CA PHE A 536 10.47 4.59 -16.11
C PHE A 536 9.71 3.27 -15.90
N SER A 537 9.00 2.79 -16.91
CA SER A 537 8.28 1.52 -16.90
C SER A 537 8.89 0.53 -17.86
N LYS A 538 8.64 -0.75 -17.62
CA LYS A 538 8.84 -1.80 -18.63
C LYS A 538 7.74 -1.76 -19.68
N PRO A 539 8.01 -2.22 -20.91
CA PRO A 539 6.97 -2.44 -21.89
C PRO A 539 6.01 -3.53 -21.39
N ILE A 540 4.74 -3.49 -21.80
CA ILE A 540 3.69 -4.39 -21.31
C ILE A 540 4.05 -5.87 -21.41
N ALA A 541 4.81 -6.28 -22.42
CA ALA A 541 5.27 -7.67 -22.58
C ALA A 541 6.28 -8.13 -21.50
N ALA A 542 6.86 -7.22 -20.73
CA ALA A 542 7.79 -7.49 -19.62
C ALA A 542 7.32 -6.87 -18.31
N TRP A 543 6.12 -6.28 -18.32
CA TRP A 543 5.52 -5.62 -17.18
C TRP A 543 4.56 -6.56 -16.43
N SER A 544 4.60 -6.48 -15.12
CA SER A 544 3.56 -7.01 -14.23
C SER A 544 3.59 -6.25 -12.91
N VAL A 545 2.66 -6.55 -12.01
CA VAL A 545 2.68 -6.03 -10.63
C VAL A 545 3.94 -6.44 -9.85
N PHE A 546 4.65 -7.45 -10.33
CA PHE A 546 5.94 -7.95 -9.79
C PHE A 546 7.15 -7.52 -10.63
N SER A 547 6.93 -6.69 -11.67
CA SER A 547 7.97 -6.24 -12.61
C SER A 547 7.60 -4.89 -13.23
N THR A 548 7.67 -3.80 -12.43
CA THR A 548 7.14 -2.49 -12.85
C THR A 548 8.11 -1.62 -13.66
N GLY A 549 9.42 -1.73 -13.44
CA GLY A 549 10.45 -0.87 -14.03
C GLY A 549 11.33 -0.22 -12.97
N LEU A 550 11.68 1.05 -13.12
CA LEU A 550 12.60 1.76 -12.22
C LEU A 550 12.25 1.58 -10.74
N GLN A 551 10.98 1.63 -10.40
CA GLN A 551 10.53 1.51 -9.00
C GLN A 551 10.98 0.19 -8.36
N LEU A 552 10.72 -0.94 -9.02
CA LEU A 552 11.19 -2.24 -8.54
C LEU A 552 12.70 -2.36 -8.67
N ASP A 553 13.26 -1.99 -9.84
CA ASP A 553 14.67 -2.23 -10.14
C ASP A 553 15.58 -1.52 -9.13
N LEU A 554 15.15 -0.35 -8.64
CA LEU A 554 15.84 0.40 -7.59
C LEU A 554 15.93 -0.37 -6.26
N ALA A 555 14.89 -1.09 -5.89
CA ALA A 555 14.76 -1.79 -4.61
C ALA A 555 14.96 -3.30 -4.72
N PHE A 556 15.09 -3.87 -5.92
CA PHE A 556 15.08 -5.30 -6.18
C PHE A 556 16.11 -6.06 -5.34
N ASN A 557 17.36 -5.59 -5.33
CA ASN A 557 18.43 -6.26 -4.59
C ASN A 557 18.18 -6.28 -3.08
N ALA A 558 17.65 -5.20 -2.54
CA ALA A 558 17.30 -5.11 -1.13
C ALA A 558 16.11 -6.03 -0.77
N ILE A 559 15.09 -6.09 -1.64
CA ILE A 559 13.97 -7.02 -1.49
C ILE A 559 14.47 -8.46 -1.54
N LEU A 560 15.29 -8.81 -2.53
CA LEU A 560 15.83 -10.15 -2.68
C LEU A 560 16.67 -10.56 -1.48
N GLN A 561 17.57 -9.68 -1.00
CA GLN A 561 18.37 -9.96 0.21
C GLN A 561 17.48 -10.25 1.42
N HIS A 562 16.44 -9.43 1.64
CA HIS A 562 15.50 -9.64 2.76
C HIS A 562 14.71 -10.95 2.62
N VAL A 563 14.20 -11.22 1.42
CA VAL A 563 13.48 -12.48 1.12
C VAL A 563 14.36 -13.70 1.40
N LEU A 564 15.62 -13.67 0.99
CA LEU A 564 16.58 -14.75 1.24
C LEU A 564 16.88 -14.90 2.74
N TYR A 565 16.99 -13.79 3.48
CA TYR A 565 17.14 -13.80 4.93
C TYR A 565 15.95 -14.48 5.63
N VAL A 566 14.72 -14.04 5.32
CA VAL A 566 13.50 -14.61 5.92
C VAL A 566 13.32 -16.08 5.52
N ALA A 567 13.46 -16.37 4.24
CA ALA A 567 13.20 -17.70 3.69
C ALA A 567 14.24 -18.76 4.15
N SER A 568 15.45 -18.34 4.53
CA SER A 568 16.51 -19.20 5.05
C SER A 568 16.60 -19.24 6.58
N ASP A 569 15.67 -18.60 7.27
CA ASP A 569 15.73 -18.39 8.73
C ASP A 569 17.06 -17.75 9.20
N GLY A 570 17.55 -16.78 8.42
CA GLY A 570 18.80 -16.08 8.67
C GLY A 570 20.08 -16.86 8.34
N ALA A 571 19.98 -18.09 7.85
CA ALA A 571 21.12 -18.96 7.64
C ALA A 571 21.98 -18.59 6.41
N LEU A 572 21.34 -18.03 5.36
CA LEU A 572 22.03 -17.77 4.10
C LEU A 572 22.69 -16.39 4.06
N LEU A 573 21.98 -15.35 4.47
CA LEU A 573 22.42 -13.95 4.40
C LEU A 573 22.01 -13.18 5.66
N PRO A 574 22.76 -12.13 6.04
CA PRO A 574 22.26 -11.16 7.01
C PRO A 574 21.06 -10.38 6.43
N ASP A 575 20.20 -9.90 7.30
CA ASP A 575 19.08 -9.04 6.89
C ASP A 575 19.57 -7.77 6.20
N VAL A 576 18.71 -7.21 5.34
CA VAL A 576 18.99 -5.94 4.69
C VAL A 576 18.98 -4.79 5.71
N GLY A 577 19.87 -3.83 5.52
CA GLY A 577 19.86 -2.58 6.29
C GLY A 577 18.77 -1.61 5.84
N THR A 578 18.64 -0.49 6.54
CA THR A 578 17.65 0.57 6.26
C THR A 578 18.06 1.43 5.07
N ASN A 579 18.11 0.86 3.90
CA ASN A 579 18.38 1.55 2.63
C ASN A 579 17.87 0.69 1.47
N CYS A 580 16.78 1.08 0.82
CA CYS A 580 16.19 0.33 -0.27
C CYS A 580 16.92 0.55 -1.61
N ALA A 581 17.60 1.67 -1.79
CA ALA A 581 18.35 1.96 -3.01
C ALA A 581 19.85 1.72 -2.81
N GLY A 582 20.53 1.20 -3.84
CA GLY A 582 21.99 1.10 -3.83
C GLY A 582 22.55 -0.15 -3.18
N VAL A 583 21.73 -1.14 -2.86
CA VAL A 583 22.20 -2.48 -2.44
C VAL A 583 22.70 -3.24 -3.66
N GLY A 584 23.92 -3.80 -3.59
CA GLY A 584 24.47 -4.70 -4.60
C GLY A 584 24.44 -6.15 -4.14
N LEU A 585 24.20 -7.09 -5.07
CA LEU A 585 24.28 -8.53 -4.84
C LEU A 585 25.19 -9.18 -5.87
N SER A 586 26.12 -10.02 -5.40
CA SER A 586 26.94 -10.87 -6.27
C SER A 586 26.14 -12.08 -6.80
N SER A 587 26.71 -12.81 -7.78
CA SER A 587 26.12 -14.07 -8.25
C SER A 587 26.09 -15.17 -7.19
N ALA A 588 26.91 -15.07 -6.14
CA ALA A 588 26.82 -15.91 -4.94
C ALA A 588 25.75 -15.43 -3.94
N LEU A 589 24.89 -14.47 -4.32
CA LEU A 589 23.89 -13.81 -3.50
C LEU A 589 24.47 -13.09 -2.27
N ALA A 590 25.78 -12.87 -2.21
CA ALA A 590 26.41 -12.14 -1.12
C ALA A 590 26.24 -10.62 -1.31
N PRO A 591 25.87 -9.85 -0.26
CA PRO A 591 25.82 -8.41 -0.33
C PRO A 591 27.18 -7.83 -0.71
N THR A 592 27.18 -6.89 -1.66
CA THR A 592 28.32 -6.07 -2.03
C THR A 592 28.20 -4.68 -1.40
N ALA A 593 29.16 -3.78 -1.65
CA ALA A 593 29.08 -2.43 -1.15
C ALA A 593 27.75 -1.75 -1.53
N SER A 594 27.14 -1.05 -0.59
CA SER A 594 25.91 -0.30 -0.83
C SER A 594 26.17 1.21 -0.87
N VAL A 595 25.42 1.91 -1.73
CA VAL A 595 25.41 3.37 -1.75
C VAL A 595 24.36 3.84 -0.74
N SER A 596 24.81 4.53 0.32
CA SER A 596 23.88 5.05 1.33
C SER A 596 23.26 6.35 0.83
N THR A 597 21.93 6.46 0.96
CA THR A 597 21.19 7.69 0.67
C THR A 597 19.96 7.80 1.56
N LYS A 598 19.59 9.04 1.93
CA LYS A 598 18.29 9.33 2.53
C LYS A 598 17.22 9.59 1.48
N GLN A 599 17.61 10.08 0.31
CA GLN A 599 16.69 10.50 -0.74
C GLN A 599 15.79 9.38 -1.26
N LEU A 600 16.30 8.13 -1.26
CA LEU A 600 15.57 6.95 -1.72
C LEU A 600 15.64 5.80 -0.69
N ALA A 601 15.86 6.12 0.58
CA ALA A 601 16.06 5.11 1.62
C ALA A 601 14.84 4.22 1.85
N ASN A 602 13.62 4.70 1.54
CA ASN A 602 12.40 3.89 1.56
C ASN A 602 11.84 3.59 0.15
N GLY A 603 12.66 3.74 -0.90
CA GLY A 603 12.27 3.46 -2.28
C GLY A 603 11.64 4.66 -2.99
N LEU A 604 11.07 4.40 -4.16
CA LEU A 604 10.44 5.38 -5.05
C LEU A 604 8.94 5.12 -5.12
N GLN A 605 8.11 6.18 -5.18
CA GLN A 605 6.68 6.04 -5.42
C GLN A 605 6.27 6.62 -6.78
N ILE A 606 5.30 5.98 -7.43
CA ILE A 606 4.89 6.26 -8.82
C ILE A 606 3.38 6.49 -8.96
N PHE A 607 2.73 7.02 -7.92
CA PHE A 607 1.36 7.55 -7.99
C PHE A 607 1.24 8.84 -7.18
N ALA A 608 0.27 9.66 -7.55
CA ALA A 608 0.13 11.05 -7.17
C ALA A 608 0.04 11.32 -5.65
N GLY A 609 0.41 12.53 -5.25
CA GLY A 609 0.26 13.02 -3.88
C GLY A 609 1.47 13.78 -3.34
N SER A 610 2.33 14.35 -4.21
CA SER A 610 3.44 15.19 -3.75
C SER A 610 3.73 16.35 -4.69
N VAL A 611 4.31 17.40 -4.12
CA VAL A 611 4.88 18.51 -4.87
C VAL A 611 6.19 18.96 -4.24
N PRO A 612 7.21 19.33 -5.05
CA PRO A 612 8.46 19.88 -4.57
C PRO A 612 8.28 21.33 -4.07
N ILE A 613 9.10 21.71 -3.11
CA ILE A 613 9.11 23.03 -2.45
C ILE A 613 10.34 23.79 -2.90
N TYR A 614 10.13 25.06 -3.25
CA TYR A 614 11.18 25.92 -3.78
C TYR A 614 11.34 27.21 -2.97
N ARG A 615 12.52 27.82 -3.12
CA ARG A 615 12.79 29.22 -2.77
C ARG A 615 13.35 29.90 -4.02
N GLY A 616 12.51 30.68 -4.69
CA GLY A 616 12.79 31.12 -6.05
C GLY A 616 12.86 29.93 -7.03
N SER A 617 14.00 29.69 -7.65
CA SER A 617 14.27 28.53 -8.51
C SER A 617 15.07 27.43 -7.83
N GLN A 618 15.42 27.59 -6.54
CA GLN A 618 16.16 26.58 -5.79
C GLN A 618 15.21 25.58 -5.15
N LEU A 619 15.39 24.29 -5.46
CA LEU A 619 14.74 23.19 -4.75
C LEU A 619 15.25 23.11 -3.30
N ILE A 620 14.34 23.09 -2.32
CA ILE A 620 14.68 23.03 -0.90
C ILE A 620 13.94 21.92 -0.15
N GLY A 621 13.14 21.14 -0.82
CA GLY A 621 12.43 20.02 -0.22
C GLY A 621 11.18 19.62 -0.98
N ALA A 622 10.30 18.87 -0.33
CA ALA A 622 9.00 18.49 -0.87
C ALA A 622 8.01 18.15 0.24
N VAL A 623 6.72 18.20 -0.11
CA VAL A 623 5.63 17.69 0.71
C VAL A 623 4.99 16.50 0.02
N GLY A 624 4.77 15.41 0.78
CA GLY A 624 4.10 14.19 0.32
C GLY A 624 2.92 13.86 1.21
N VAL A 625 1.86 13.41 0.59
CA VAL A 625 0.58 13.06 1.23
C VAL A 625 0.13 11.69 0.74
N SER A 626 -0.35 10.86 1.66
CA SER A 626 -0.95 9.58 1.30
C SER A 626 -2.07 9.18 2.23
N GLY A 627 -3.19 8.74 1.63
CA GLY A 627 -4.37 8.31 2.37
C GLY A 627 -5.52 7.87 1.49
N ASP A 628 -6.68 8.49 1.64
CA ASP A 628 -7.95 8.03 1.11
C ASP A 628 -8.11 8.12 -0.41
N GLY A 629 -7.29 8.90 -1.12
CA GLY A 629 -7.42 8.98 -2.58
C GLY A 629 -6.36 9.85 -3.22
N VAL A 630 -5.92 9.44 -4.40
CA VAL A 630 -4.78 10.09 -5.10
C VAL A 630 -5.04 11.54 -5.51
N ASP A 631 -6.29 11.90 -5.82
CA ASP A 631 -6.65 13.27 -6.15
C ASP A 631 -6.79 14.14 -4.90
N GLN A 632 -7.25 13.56 -3.76
CA GLN A 632 -7.18 14.23 -2.47
C GLN A 632 -5.74 14.41 -2.00
N ASP A 633 -4.89 13.41 -2.18
CA ASP A 633 -3.46 13.47 -1.83
C ASP A 633 -2.78 14.63 -2.57
N ASP A 634 -2.99 14.75 -3.89
CA ASP A 634 -2.51 15.89 -4.70
C ASP A 634 -3.04 17.23 -4.17
N MET A 635 -4.35 17.31 -3.93
CA MET A 635 -4.98 18.53 -3.45
C MET A 635 -4.44 18.94 -2.07
N VAL A 636 -4.31 18.00 -1.16
CA VAL A 636 -3.81 18.26 0.20
C VAL A 636 -2.35 18.73 0.15
N ALA A 637 -1.51 18.09 -0.67
CA ALA A 637 -0.11 18.48 -0.86
C ALA A 637 -0.01 19.88 -1.47
N PHE A 638 -0.71 20.11 -2.59
CA PHE A 638 -0.62 21.35 -3.36
C PHE A 638 -1.25 22.54 -2.65
N LEU A 639 -2.52 22.43 -2.21
CA LEU A 639 -3.19 23.50 -1.50
C LEU A 639 -2.64 23.72 -0.09
N GLY A 640 -2.17 22.66 0.57
CA GLY A 640 -1.49 22.77 1.86
C GLY A 640 -0.25 23.66 1.77
N LEU A 641 0.60 23.41 0.76
CA LEU A 641 1.73 24.28 0.46
C LEU A 641 1.26 25.70 0.09
N GLN A 642 0.30 25.85 -0.79
CA GLN A 642 -0.21 27.16 -1.22
C GLN A 642 -0.76 28.01 -0.07
N ARG A 643 -1.54 27.42 0.84
CA ARG A 643 -2.06 28.10 2.04
C ARG A 643 -0.93 28.50 3.01
N ALA A 644 0.08 27.65 3.13
CA ALA A 644 1.28 28.00 3.92
C ALA A 644 1.99 29.21 3.34
N LEU A 645 2.17 29.29 2.01
CA LEU A 645 2.77 30.43 1.33
C LEU A 645 2.01 31.72 1.58
N GLN A 646 0.67 31.67 1.58
CA GLN A 646 -0.18 32.85 1.81
C GLN A 646 -0.07 33.37 3.25
N SER A 647 0.20 32.47 4.23
CA SER A 647 0.35 32.84 5.64
C SER A 647 1.78 33.22 6.03
N LEU A 648 2.77 32.78 5.27
CA LEU A 648 4.19 33.05 5.48
C LEU A 648 4.68 34.09 4.47
N ASN A 649 5.49 35.02 4.91
CA ASN A 649 6.16 36.00 4.04
C ASN A 649 7.68 35.78 4.06
N THR A 650 8.11 34.55 3.69
CA THR A 650 9.50 34.09 3.87
C THR A 650 10.23 33.81 2.57
N GLY A 651 9.58 34.06 1.40
CA GLY A 651 10.14 33.72 0.10
C GLY A 651 10.03 32.23 -0.27
N LEU A 652 9.33 31.42 0.53
CA LEU A 652 8.92 30.07 0.17
C LEU A 652 8.00 30.12 -1.06
N SER A 653 8.09 29.15 -1.96
CA SER A 653 7.29 29.15 -3.20
C SER A 653 6.95 27.73 -3.67
N GLN A 654 5.92 27.65 -4.49
CA GLN A 654 5.70 26.52 -5.40
C GLN A 654 6.83 26.46 -6.43
N ALA A 655 6.94 25.35 -7.15
CA ALA A 655 7.80 25.29 -8.32
C ALA A 655 7.43 26.40 -9.32
N PRO A 656 8.41 27.18 -9.85
CA PRO A 656 8.13 28.15 -10.91
C PRO A 656 7.39 27.49 -12.08
N ALA A 657 6.37 28.15 -12.62
CA ALA A 657 5.54 27.60 -13.69
C ALA A 657 6.36 27.14 -14.91
N SER A 658 7.46 27.88 -15.25
CA SER A 658 8.36 27.50 -16.34
C SER A 658 9.19 26.23 -16.07
N MET A 659 9.30 25.77 -14.82
CA MET A 659 10.02 24.56 -14.43
C MET A 659 9.10 23.35 -14.26
N ARG A 660 7.80 23.55 -14.12
CA ARG A 660 6.86 22.42 -13.86
C ARG A 660 6.86 21.43 -15.00
N ALA A 661 6.75 20.16 -14.66
CA ALA A 661 6.73 19.05 -15.63
C ALA A 661 5.60 19.15 -16.65
N ASP A 662 4.51 19.85 -16.34
CA ASP A 662 3.39 20.06 -17.27
C ASP A 662 3.69 21.08 -18.41
N THR A 663 4.89 21.63 -18.44
CA THR A 663 5.44 22.32 -19.63
C THR A 663 5.91 21.33 -20.71
N LEU A 664 6.05 20.04 -20.37
CA LEU A 664 6.51 18.98 -21.26
C LEU A 664 5.33 18.29 -21.95
N GLN A 665 5.51 17.95 -23.23
CA GLN A 665 4.51 17.29 -24.07
C GLN A 665 5.14 16.11 -24.84
N PRO A 666 5.66 15.07 -24.15
CA PRO A 666 6.23 13.93 -24.84
C PRO A 666 5.15 13.24 -25.70
N LEU A 667 5.52 12.86 -26.92
CA LEU A 667 4.63 12.24 -27.89
C LEU A 667 3.29 13.00 -28.11
N GLY A 668 3.32 14.34 -27.93
CA GLY A 668 2.14 15.20 -28.08
C GLY A 668 1.18 15.22 -26.89
N THR A 669 1.46 14.50 -25.82
CA THR A 669 0.63 14.46 -24.60
C THR A 669 1.27 15.26 -23.48
N ARG A 670 0.55 16.29 -23.01
CA ARG A 670 1.01 17.14 -21.89
C ARG A 670 1.04 16.32 -20.60
N LEU A 671 2.14 16.37 -19.84
CA LEU A 671 2.20 15.85 -18.50
C LEU A 671 1.28 16.65 -17.58
N ARG A 672 0.71 15.98 -16.57
CA ARG A 672 -0.12 16.63 -15.54
C ARG A 672 0.75 17.03 -14.35
N TRP A 673 0.49 18.22 -13.79
CA TRP A 673 1.20 18.68 -12.59
C TRP A 673 0.55 18.15 -11.31
N VAL A 674 -0.70 18.51 -11.09
CA VAL A 674 -1.57 17.99 -10.01
C VAL A 674 -2.97 17.83 -10.56
N GLN A 675 -3.77 17.01 -9.88
CA GLN A 675 -5.19 16.87 -10.16
C GLN A 675 -5.96 16.94 -8.85
N CYS A 676 -6.99 17.81 -8.81
CA CYS A 676 -7.84 17.96 -7.63
C CYS A 676 -9.25 17.48 -7.93
N PRO A 677 -9.97 16.92 -6.93
CA PRO A 677 -11.37 16.56 -7.10
C PRO A 677 -12.21 17.77 -7.52
N GLN A 678 -13.25 17.55 -8.30
CA GLN A 678 -14.08 18.62 -8.84
C GLN A 678 -14.82 19.39 -7.71
N SER A 679 -15.45 18.68 -6.79
CA SER A 679 -16.17 19.25 -5.62
C SER A 679 -15.49 18.77 -4.33
N PRO A 680 -14.34 19.36 -3.98
CA PRO A 680 -13.42 18.74 -3.04
C PRO A 680 -13.80 18.90 -1.57
N PHE A 681 -14.58 19.92 -1.19
CA PHE A 681 -14.81 20.24 0.22
C PHE A 681 -16.18 19.84 0.71
N LEU A 682 -16.28 19.52 2.00
CA LEU A 682 -17.52 19.07 2.67
C LEU A 682 -18.57 20.18 2.74
N ASN A 683 -18.14 21.39 3.09
CA ASN A 683 -19.01 22.51 3.43
C ASN A 683 -18.90 23.68 2.43
N SER A 684 -18.52 23.40 1.19
CA SER A 684 -18.34 24.41 0.16
C SER A 684 -18.75 23.84 -1.20
N SER A 685 -19.29 24.70 -2.04
CA SER A 685 -19.59 24.42 -3.45
C SER A 685 -18.45 24.86 -4.39
N GLN A 686 -17.27 25.19 -3.85
CA GLN A 686 -16.11 25.54 -4.67
C GLN A 686 -15.70 24.37 -5.55
N GLU A 687 -15.41 24.68 -6.81
CA GLU A 687 -14.90 23.74 -7.80
C GLU A 687 -13.54 24.22 -8.30
N ASN A 688 -12.78 23.32 -8.94
CA ASN A 688 -11.50 23.63 -9.59
C ASN A 688 -10.50 24.37 -8.67
N VAL A 689 -10.47 24.00 -7.40
CA VAL A 689 -9.75 24.73 -6.33
C VAL A 689 -8.23 24.79 -6.50
N CYS A 690 -7.67 24.00 -7.43
CA CYS A 690 -6.24 23.99 -7.74
C CYS A 690 -5.90 24.83 -8.99
N GLU A 691 -6.90 25.41 -9.65
CA GLU A 691 -6.65 26.26 -10.82
C GLU A 691 -6.20 27.67 -10.42
N GLY A 692 -5.35 28.27 -11.23
CA GLY A 692 -4.91 29.65 -11.05
C GLY A 692 -3.71 29.86 -10.11
N PHE A 693 -3.05 28.78 -9.71
CA PHE A 693 -1.85 28.82 -8.84
C PHE A 693 -0.58 28.35 -9.55
#